data_f6e943a29c205128feb2ca410675788d
#
_entry.id   f6e943a29c205128feb2ca410675788d
#
_cell.length_a   1.000
_cell.length_b   1.000
_cell.length_c   1.000
_cell.angle_alpha   90.00
_cell.angle_beta   90.00
_cell.angle_gamma   90.00
#
_symmetry.space_group_name_H-M   'P 1'
#
loop_
_entity.id
_entity.type
_entity.pdbx_description
1 polymer ?
#
loop_
_entity_poly.entity_id
_entity_poly.type
_entity_poly.pdbx_seq_one_letter_code
_entity_poly.pdbx_strand_id
1 'polypeptide(L)'
;MLEESSSIVILNTKLLKSEPIKHFENISYLVPNLNFAASDSRARHFQIRGIGERSGYERTPNSAVGFLIDDIDYSGQGGIATTFDIEQIEVHRGPQGSRIGSNALAGLIYIKTKEPTKQFEGIGELTTGTFGTFNAGLAFGGPVGFSENLTYRLTLRNDNTDGFRKNLYSGKSDTSKKDESTYRLKIDWEILEKTSLKLLISQIDLNDPADIWTIDGSLNTLSDRPGMDSQKTNTYGVKVFHQFDAFEFQSLSSITDTDIEISYDADWGNPESHAPYIYDYFSETIRDRKTLSQEFRLVSDIANLNPQNKTKWVIGISYFNVKERNIKNDDGAYGDPSDPFGPYFSQSSSSSKFSSDNLSIFGNIDYFLDESLKLSLGARWENYESQYADSFGESFNPSDYMLGGKISLNKILSHSSNIFFSVARGFNQGGFNLNLGLAPDSKNSNLYYDPEFLTNYEIGLNSQLFNEMMNIAAVIFYSDRKDQQVLISTQVDPTDPNTFSFLTQNAAEGTNKGLELNVNLKLTESLDFFSRLGLLKTEINNWKSRPDLEGRAQAHAPKRSYALGVSWSITDKASLSLDLVGKSSFYYSDSHDNQSKSYALANLSYNYSIGDWTYSVWARNIFDKYYSVRGFYFGNEAPDFKDKLYERHGDPRHIGITARYDF
;
A
#
# COMPACT_ATOMS: atom_id res chain seq x y z
N MET A 1 -18.82 -13.99 1.85
CA MET A 1 -19.12 -12.75 2.61
C MET A 1 -19.94 -12.99 3.88
N LEU A 2 -20.96 -13.86 3.88
CA LEU A 2 -21.82 -14.06 5.07
C LEU A 2 -21.09 -14.73 6.27
N GLU A 3 -19.97 -15.38 6.08
CA GLU A 3 -19.19 -15.99 7.18
C GLU A 3 -18.14 -15.05 7.77
N GLU A 4 -17.85 -13.92 7.11
CA GLU A 4 -16.81 -12.99 7.54
C GLU A 4 -17.29 -12.08 8.67
N SER A 5 -16.44 -11.94 9.69
CA SER A 5 -16.68 -11.09 10.87
C SER A 5 -15.70 -9.92 10.89
N SER A 6 -15.51 -9.24 9.75
CA SER A 6 -14.61 -8.09 9.61
C SER A 6 -14.96 -7.24 8.40
N SER A 7 -14.45 -6.01 8.39
CA SER A 7 -14.62 -5.08 7.27
C SER A 7 -13.64 -5.42 6.14
N ILE A 8 -14.15 -5.95 5.02
CA ILE A 8 -13.34 -6.35 3.86
C ILE A 8 -13.94 -5.75 2.58
N VAL A 9 -13.08 -5.28 1.68
CA VAL A 9 -13.42 -4.98 0.29
C VAL A 9 -12.69 -5.95 -0.62
N ILE A 10 -13.43 -6.62 -1.48
CA ILE A 10 -12.89 -7.54 -2.49
C ILE A 10 -13.05 -6.91 -3.87
N LEU A 11 -11.92 -6.71 -4.56
CA LEU A 11 -11.86 -6.31 -5.96
C LEU A 11 -11.58 -7.58 -6.77
N ASN A 12 -12.62 -8.13 -7.36
CA ASN A 12 -12.57 -9.42 -8.06
C ASN A 12 -12.10 -9.27 -9.52
N THR A 13 -11.85 -10.39 -10.18
CA THR A 13 -11.39 -10.45 -11.58
C THR A 13 -12.31 -9.69 -12.55
N LYS A 14 -13.65 -9.70 -12.34
CA LYS A 14 -14.58 -8.95 -13.21
C LYS A 14 -14.29 -7.46 -13.17
N LEU A 15 -14.12 -6.90 -11.97
CA LEU A 15 -13.77 -5.48 -11.78
C LEU A 15 -12.37 -5.19 -12.31
N LEU A 16 -11.38 -6.03 -11.99
CA LEU A 16 -10.00 -5.86 -12.44
C LEU A 16 -9.83 -5.93 -13.97
N LYS A 17 -10.70 -6.72 -14.64
CA LYS A 17 -10.74 -6.77 -16.12
C LYS A 17 -11.34 -5.50 -16.73
N SER A 18 -12.32 -4.87 -16.08
CA SER A 18 -12.95 -3.64 -16.58
C SER A 18 -12.07 -2.40 -16.37
N GLU A 19 -11.10 -2.47 -15.45
CA GLU A 19 -10.16 -1.38 -15.20
C GLU A 19 -9.04 -1.34 -16.24
N PRO A 20 -8.86 -0.21 -16.93
CA PRO A 20 -7.91 -0.10 -18.03
C PRO A 20 -6.45 -0.02 -17.58
N ILE A 21 -6.20 0.44 -16.37
CA ILE A 21 -4.85 0.61 -15.82
C ILE A 21 -4.56 -0.47 -14.79
N LYS A 22 -3.40 -1.07 -14.93
CA LYS A 22 -3.03 -2.30 -14.22
C LYS A 22 -2.07 -2.05 -13.05
N HIS A 23 -2.39 -1.04 -12.21
CA HIS A 23 -1.65 -0.81 -10.97
C HIS A 23 -2.61 -0.56 -9.79
N PHE A 24 -2.28 -1.08 -8.59
CA PHE A 24 -3.14 -0.96 -7.40
C PHE A 24 -3.38 0.50 -7.00
N GLU A 25 -2.39 1.38 -7.11
CA GLU A 25 -2.54 2.82 -6.87
C GLU A 25 -3.76 3.38 -7.60
N ASN A 26 -3.96 2.98 -8.85
CA ASN A 26 -5.01 3.50 -9.72
C ASN A 26 -6.42 3.03 -9.33
N ILE A 27 -6.53 1.87 -8.68
CA ILE A 27 -7.81 1.29 -8.25
C ILE A 27 -8.06 1.45 -6.75
N SER A 28 -7.09 1.92 -5.99
CA SER A 28 -7.21 2.15 -4.54
C SER A 28 -8.34 3.14 -4.20
N TYR A 29 -8.67 4.06 -5.11
CA TYR A 29 -9.81 4.98 -4.97
C TYR A 29 -11.17 4.27 -4.86
N LEU A 30 -11.26 3.03 -5.33
CA LEU A 30 -12.46 2.21 -5.22
C LEU A 30 -12.68 1.65 -3.80
N VAL A 31 -11.74 1.84 -2.88
CA VAL A 31 -11.83 1.35 -1.50
C VAL A 31 -12.03 2.51 -0.55
N PRO A 32 -13.20 2.64 0.10
CA PRO A 32 -13.46 3.68 1.08
C PRO A 32 -12.50 3.62 2.26
N ASN A 33 -12.12 4.79 2.80
CA ASN A 33 -11.17 4.94 3.91
C ASN A 33 -9.76 4.37 3.62
N LEU A 34 -9.45 4.10 2.35
CA LEU A 34 -8.10 3.86 1.88
C LEU A 34 -7.55 5.14 1.23
N ASN A 35 -6.36 5.54 1.65
CA ASN A 35 -5.61 6.64 1.07
C ASN A 35 -4.17 6.24 0.83
N PHE A 36 -3.41 7.07 0.14
CA PHE A 36 -1.98 6.92 -0.01
C PHE A 36 -1.30 8.28 -0.05
N ALA A 37 -0.03 8.32 0.31
CA ALA A 37 0.81 9.48 0.17
C ALA A 37 1.76 9.25 -1.01
N ALA A 38 1.50 9.93 -2.12
CA ALA A 38 2.33 9.86 -3.30
C ALA A 38 3.49 10.86 -3.20
N SER A 39 4.57 10.51 -2.54
CA SER A 39 5.81 11.31 -2.49
C SER A 39 6.77 10.95 -3.62
N ASP A 40 6.65 9.77 -4.18
CA ASP A 40 7.56 9.17 -5.15
C ASP A 40 6.84 8.90 -6.48
N SER A 41 7.49 8.20 -7.39
CA SER A 41 6.92 7.87 -8.70
C SER A 41 5.64 7.04 -8.57
N ARG A 42 5.61 6.10 -7.61
CA ARG A 42 4.47 5.26 -7.23
C ARG A 42 4.15 5.38 -5.74
N ALA A 43 2.90 5.10 -5.39
CA ALA A 43 2.48 4.97 -4.00
C ALA A 43 3.07 3.71 -3.37
N ARG A 44 3.98 3.87 -2.42
CA ARG A 44 4.60 2.78 -1.66
C ARG A 44 3.91 2.52 -0.33
N HIS A 45 3.32 3.57 0.25
CA HIS A 45 2.71 3.58 1.58
C HIS A 45 1.23 3.93 1.50
N PHE A 46 0.42 3.14 2.17
CA PHE A 46 -1.02 3.30 2.21
C PHE A 46 -1.50 3.63 3.63
N GLN A 47 -2.63 4.33 3.72
CA GLN A 47 -3.30 4.61 4.98
C GLN A 47 -4.70 3.98 4.94
N ILE A 48 -5.02 3.15 5.94
CA ILE A 48 -6.36 2.59 6.14
C ILE A 48 -6.97 3.26 7.37
N ARG A 49 -8.18 3.84 7.22
CA ARG A 49 -8.86 4.58 8.29
C ARG A 49 -8.00 5.70 8.90
N GLY A 50 -7.11 6.32 8.09
CA GLY A 50 -6.19 7.37 8.50
C GLY A 50 -4.95 6.90 9.25
N ILE A 51 -4.69 5.59 9.30
CA ILE A 51 -3.51 4.98 9.95
C ILE A 51 -2.60 4.43 8.87
N GLY A 52 -1.32 4.76 8.91
CA GLY A 52 -0.28 4.31 7.99
C GLY A 52 0.75 5.39 7.71
N GLU A 53 1.87 4.98 7.15
CA GLU A 53 3.01 5.82 6.84
C GLU A 53 2.72 6.72 5.63
N ARG A 54 3.47 7.84 5.56
CA ARG A 54 3.45 8.76 4.42
C ARG A 54 4.74 8.72 3.63
N SER A 55 5.81 8.26 4.26
CA SER A 55 7.16 8.13 3.75
C SER A 55 7.89 7.08 4.58
N GLY A 56 8.93 6.50 4.05
CA GLY A 56 9.76 5.50 4.74
C GLY A 56 11.24 5.84 4.70
N TYR A 57 11.62 7.03 4.23
CA TYR A 57 13.03 7.38 4.03
C TYR A 57 13.76 7.67 5.32
N GLU A 58 13.06 8.19 6.31
CA GLU A 58 13.61 8.68 7.55
C GLU A 58 13.60 7.64 8.68
N ARG A 59 13.13 6.40 8.38
CA ARG A 59 12.99 5.36 9.40
C ARG A 59 13.25 3.95 8.85
N THR A 60 13.47 3.01 9.77
CA THR A 60 13.58 1.59 9.46
C THR A 60 12.24 0.99 8.99
N PRO A 61 12.24 -0.17 8.33
CA PRO A 61 11.01 -0.85 7.94
C PRO A 61 10.10 -1.11 9.14
N ASN A 62 8.92 -0.47 9.13
CA ASN A 62 7.92 -0.59 10.19
C ASN A 62 6.55 -0.13 9.64
N SER A 63 5.84 -1.01 8.95
CA SER A 63 4.61 -0.65 8.24
C SER A 63 3.38 -0.92 9.07
N ALA A 64 2.48 0.08 9.22
CA ALA A 64 1.20 -0.10 9.89
C ALA A 64 0.12 -0.73 8.99
N VAL A 65 0.32 -0.71 7.66
CA VAL A 65 -0.54 -1.38 6.67
C VAL A 65 0.23 -2.53 6.05
N GLY A 66 -0.25 -3.75 6.24
CA GLY A 66 0.31 -4.94 5.61
C GLY A 66 0.09 -4.92 4.10
N PHE A 67 1.07 -5.37 3.34
CA PHE A 67 0.99 -5.49 1.89
C PHE A 67 1.54 -6.85 1.46
N LEU A 68 0.66 -7.77 1.12
CA LEU A 68 1.02 -9.13 0.76
C LEU A 68 0.65 -9.44 -0.69
N ILE A 69 1.54 -10.14 -1.38
CA ILE A 69 1.27 -10.76 -2.68
C ILE A 69 1.52 -12.27 -2.53
N ASP A 70 0.50 -13.11 -2.75
CA ASP A 70 0.58 -14.58 -2.64
C ASP A 70 1.18 -15.07 -1.29
N ASP A 71 0.79 -14.44 -0.16
CA ASP A 71 1.28 -14.69 1.22
C ASP A 71 2.72 -14.23 1.51
N ILE A 72 3.36 -13.53 0.60
CA ILE A 72 4.70 -12.96 0.80
C ILE A 72 4.58 -11.49 1.19
N ASP A 73 5.31 -11.08 2.21
CA ASP A 73 5.25 -9.72 2.78
C ASP A 73 6.12 -8.75 1.97
N TYR A 74 5.47 -7.71 1.42
CA TYR A 74 6.07 -6.56 0.74
C TYR A 74 5.66 -5.24 1.42
N SER A 75 5.39 -5.26 2.72
CA SER A 75 4.97 -4.08 3.46
C SER A 75 5.98 -2.92 3.31
N GLY A 76 5.47 -1.73 3.00
CA GLY A 76 6.29 -0.56 2.67
C GLY A 76 6.91 -0.56 1.26
N GLN A 77 6.53 -1.52 0.40
CA GLN A 77 7.02 -1.67 -0.98
C GLN A 77 5.89 -1.67 -2.02
N GLY A 78 4.74 -1.07 -1.70
CA GLY A 78 3.52 -1.14 -2.53
C GLY A 78 3.63 -0.62 -3.97
N GLY A 79 4.73 0.04 -4.34
CA GLY A 79 5.03 0.45 -5.71
C GLY A 79 5.06 -0.69 -6.73
N ILE A 80 5.31 -1.93 -6.29
CA ILE A 80 5.35 -3.13 -7.16
C ILE A 80 3.98 -3.73 -7.49
N ALA A 81 2.90 -3.07 -7.15
CA ALA A 81 1.55 -3.64 -7.16
C ALA A 81 0.86 -3.63 -8.54
N THR A 82 1.43 -4.28 -9.55
CA THR A 82 0.71 -4.53 -10.82
C THR A 82 -0.57 -5.33 -10.57
N THR A 83 -1.64 -5.03 -11.34
CA THR A 83 -2.91 -5.77 -11.31
C THR A 83 -3.12 -6.65 -12.55
N PHE A 84 -2.07 -6.83 -13.37
CA PHE A 84 -2.11 -7.76 -14.48
C PHE A 84 -2.00 -9.21 -13.98
N ASP A 85 -2.83 -10.07 -14.50
CA ASP A 85 -2.89 -11.51 -14.15
C ASP A 85 -3.17 -11.79 -12.66
N ILE A 86 -4.05 -10.98 -12.07
CA ILE A 86 -4.50 -11.09 -10.68
C ILE A 86 -5.85 -11.80 -10.62
N GLU A 87 -6.05 -12.63 -9.60
CA GLU A 87 -7.32 -13.27 -9.30
C GLU A 87 -8.24 -12.32 -8.54
N GLN A 88 -7.72 -11.75 -7.43
CA GLN A 88 -8.45 -10.78 -6.62
C GLN A 88 -7.51 -9.94 -5.75
N ILE A 89 -8.02 -8.82 -5.30
CA ILE A 89 -7.39 -7.98 -4.27
C ILE A 89 -8.36 -7.86 -3.11
N GLU A 90 -7.87 -8.12 -1.92
CA GLU A 90 -8.61 -7.95 -0.68
C GLU A 90 -8.02 -6.80 0.12
N VAL A 91 -8.88 -5.91 0.61
CA VAL A 91 -8.48 -4.87 1.55
C VAL A 91 -9.21 -5.11 2.86
N HIS A 92 -8.49 -5.65 3.83
CA HIS A 92 -8.96 -5.87 5.20
C HIS A 92 -8.72 -4.61 6.00
N ARG A 93 -9.78 -4.02 6.55
CA ARG A 93 -9.71 -2.78 7.33
C ARG A 93 -9.85 -3.09 8.80
N GLY A 94 -9.01 -2.44 9.61
CA GLY A 94 -8.84 -2.76 11.03
C GLY A 94 -7.75 -3.79 11.29
N PRO A 95 -7.32 -3.96 12.56
CA PRO A 95 -6.13 -4.72 12.92
C PRO A 95 -6.21 -6.19 12.51
N GLN A 96 -5.13 -6.71 11.92
CA GLN A 96 -4.94 -8.12 11.59
C GLN A 96 -3.90 -8.78 12.52
N GLY A 97 -3.79 -8.29 13.74
CA GLY A 97 -2.77 -8.69 14.71
C GLY A 97 -2.77 -10.19 15.07
N SER A 98 -3.92 -10.88 15.01
CA SER A 98 -3.99 -12.32 15.24
C SER A 98 -3.52 -13.16 14.04
N ARG A 99 -3.61 -12.61 12.81
CA ARG A 99 -3.29 -13.34 11.56
C ARG A 99 -1.90 -13.00 11.04
N ILE A 100 -1.56 -11.72 10.95
CA ILE A 100 -0.35 -11.21 10.30
C ILE A 100 0.68 -10.71 11.34
N GLY A 101 0.24 -10.08 12.43
CA GLY A 101 1.13 -9.54 13.46
C GLY A 101 1.46 -8.07 13.26
N SER A 102 2.71 -7.70 13.47
CA SER A 102 3.18 -6.33 13.59
C SER A 102 2.96 -5.45 12.36
N ASN A 103 3.04 -5.99 11.15
CA ASN A 103 2.93 -5.21 9.92
C ASN A 103 1.47 -4.95 9.48
N ALA A 104 0.48 -5.12 10.33
CA ALA A 104 -0.93 -4.98 9.96
C ALA A 104 -1.79 -4.35 11.07
N LEU A 105 -1.28 -3.30 11.70
CA LEU A 105 -1.99 -2.53 12.73
C LEU A 105 -3.27 -1.91 12.19
N ALA A 106 -3.21 -1.25 11.03
CA ALA A 106 -4.33 -0.55 10.41
C ALA A 106 -5.19 -1.46 9.54
N GLY A 107 -4.59 -2.50 8.99
CA GLY A 107 -5.21 -3.41 8.06
C GLY A 107 -4.22 -4.08 7.12
N LEU A 108 -4.75 -4.76 6.12
CA LEU A 108 -3.98 -5.55 5.17
C LEU A 108 -4.50 -5.34 3.74
N ILE A 109 -3.60 -5.13 2.81
CA ILE A 109 -3.84 -5.24 1.37
C ILE A 109 -3.26 -6.58 0.94
N TYR A 110 -4.11 -7.48 0.46
CA TYR A 110 -3.73 -8.81 0.00
C TYR A 110 -4.04 -8.97 -1.48
N ILE A 111 -3.02 -9.20 -2.29
CA ILE A 111 -3.12 -9.44 -3.72
C ILE A 111 -2.91 -10.93 -3.98
N LYS A 112 -3.93 -11.59 -4.50
CA LYS A 112 -3.85 -12.97 -4.95
C LYS A 112 -3.67 -13.00 -6.46
N THR A 113 -2.54 -13.51 -6.93
CA THR A 113 -2.30 -13.68 -8.35
C THR A 113 -2.92 -14.99 -8.85
N LYS A 114 -3.17 -15.11 -10.15
CA LYS A 114 -3.78 -16.32 -10.70
C LYS A 114 -2.89 -17.54 -10.47
N GLU A 115 -3.53 -18.65 -10.12
CA GLU A 115 -2.89 -19.96 -9.96
C GLU A 115 -2.72 -20.68 -11.29
N PRO A 116 -1.77 -21.64 -11.38
CA PRO A 116 -1.70 -22.59 -12.49
C PRO A 116 -3.00 -23.41 -12.61
N THR A 117 -3.38 -23.76 -13.83
CA THR A 117 -4.62 -24.53 -14.13
C THR A 117 -4.31 -25.84 -14.83
N LYS A 118 -5.23 -26.82 -14.72
CA LYS A 118 -5.11 -28.11 -15.40
C LYS A 118 -5.46 -28.06 -16.91
N GLN A 119 -5.90 -26.88 -17.38
CA GLN A 119 -6.14 -26.61 -18.80
C GLN A 119 -5.21 -25.52 -19.27
N PHE A 120 -4.73 -25.61 -20.49
CA PHE A 120 -3.93 -24.55 -21.08
C PHE A 120 -4.81 -23.33 -21.32
N GLU A 121 -4.44 -22.21 -20.71
CA GLU A 121 -5.12 -20.94 -20.85
C GLU A 121 -4.13 -19.77 -20.80
N GLY A 122 -4.52 -18.65 -21.35
CA GLY A 122 -3.67 -17.48 -21.30
C GLY A 122 -4.38 -16.18 -21.59
N ILE A 123 -3.61 -15.10 -21.50
CA ILE A 123 -4.04 -13.74 -21.71
C ILE A 123 -2.92 -13.00 -22.41
N GLY A 124 -3.22 -12.38 -23.55
CA GLY A 124 -2.39 -11.36 -24.18
C GLY A 124 -3.06 -9.99 -24.04
N GLU A 125 -2.32 -8.95 -23.68
CA GLU A 125 -2.86 -7.59 -23.54
C GLU A 125 -1.89 -6.55 -24.06
N LEU A 126 -2.39 -5.63 -24.91
CA LEU A 126 -1.66 -4.46 -25.38
C LEU A 126 -2.48 -3.22 -25.08
N THR A 127 -1.84 -2.19 -24.53
CA THR A 127 -2.45 -0.89 -24.23
C THR A 127 -1.62 0.23 -24.82
N THR A 128 -2.28 1.19 -25.47
CA THR A 128 -1.66 2.45 -25.91
C THR A 128 -2.53 3.62 -25.49
N GLY A 129 -1.92 4.78 -25.26
CA GLY A 129 -2.66 5.94 -24.78
C GLY A 129 -1.88 7.25 -24.86
N THR A 130 -2.46 8.30 -24.27
CA THR A 130 -1.79 9.59 -24.11
C THR A 130 -0.51 9.43 -23.27
N PHE A 131 0.37 10.41 -23.36
CA PHE A 131 1.66 10.45 -22.65
C PHE A 131 2.60 9.30 -23.03
N GLY A 132 2.62 8.90 -24.32
CA GLY A 132 3.49 7.81 -24.77
C GLY A 132 3.18 6.44 -24.14
N THR A 133 1.99 6.27 -23.56
CA THR A 133 1.65 4.99 -22.89
C THR A 133 1.69 3.82 -23.88
N PHE A 134 2.50 2.82 -23.53
CA PHE A 134 2.59 1.56 -24.23
C PHE A 134 2.85 0.43 -23.23
N ASN A 135 1.83 -0.38 -22.98
CA ASN A 135 1.91 -1.49 -22.02
C ASN A 135 1.66 -2.80 -22.75
N ALA A 136 2.45 -3.83 -22.43
CA ALA A 136 2.31 -5.17 -23.00
C ALA A 136 2.29 -6.21 -21.88
N GLY A 137 1.39 -7.17 -21.96
CA GLY A 137 1.27 -8.26 -21.00
C GLY A 137 0.97 -9.58 -21.68
N LEU A 138 1.63 -10.64 -21.22
CA LEU A 138 1.37 -12.02 -21.63
C LEU A 138 1.38 -12.89 -20.37
N ALA A 139 0.31 -13.65 -20.15
CA ALA A 139 0.29 -14.66 -19.11
C ALA A 139 -0.32 -15.94 -19.68
N PHE A 140 0.33 -17.07 -19.42
CA PHE A 140 -0.16 -18.36 -19.89
C PHE A 140 0.30 -19.47 -18.96
N GLY A 141 -0.43 -20.58 -18.98
CA GLY A 141 -0.10 -21.75 -18.18
C GLY A 141 -0.99 -22.93 -18.49
N GLY A 142 -0.69 -24.05 -17.86
CA GLY A 142 -1.38 -25.31 -18.05
C GLY A 142 -0.56 -26.48 -17.50
N PRO A 143 -0.91 -27.72 -17.87
CA PRO A 143 -0.15 -28.90 -17.47
C PRO A 143 1.21 -28.97 -18.17
N VAL A 144 2.21 -29.52 -17.49
CA VAL A 144 3.53 -29.78 -18.07
C VAL A 144 3.50 -31.16 -18.79
N GLY A 145 3.64 -31.11 -20.10
CA GLY A 145 3.54 -32.31 -20.92
C GLY A 145 2.12 -32.93 -20.89
N PHE A 146 2.02 -34.21 -20.52
CA PHE A 146 0.74 -34.94 -20.39
C PHE A 146 0.33 -35.15 -18.92
N SER A 147 1.05 -34.54 -17.97
CA SER A 147 0.79 -34.72 -16.52
C SER A 147 -0.10 -33.61 -15.99
N GLU A 148 -1.30 -33.94 -15.54
CA GLU A 148 -2.17 -33.02 -14.83
C GLU A 148 -1.71 -32.72 -13.40
N ASN A 149 -0.74 -33.49 -12.89
CA ASN A 149 -0.22 -33.33 -11.53
C ASN A 149 0.86 -32.24 -11.42
N LEU A 150 1.38 -31.76 -12.56
CA LEU A 150 2.37 -30.68 -12.60
C LEU A 150 1.85 -29.60 -13.56
N THR A 151 1.54 -28.45 -13.00
CA THR A 151 1.03 -27.29 -13.74
C THR A 151 1.92 -26.08 -13.55
N TYR A 152 1.91 -25.18 -14.50
CA TYR A 152 2.68 -23.93 -14.43
C TYR A 152 1.84 -22.74 -14.89
N ARG A 153 2.28 -21.54 -14.48
CA ARG A 153 1.80 -20.26 -15.01
C ARG A 153 2.95 -19.28 -15.12
N LEU A 154 3.17 -18.74 -16.30
CA LEU A 154 4.16 -17.71 -16.59
C LEU A 154 3.44 -16.39 -16.85
N THR A 155 3.87 -15.32 -16.20
CA THR A 155 3.37 -13.96 -16.40
C THR A 155 4.54 -13.04 -16.76
N LEU A 156 4.37 -12.30 -17.84
CA LEU A 156 5.31 -11.30 -18.34
C LEU A 156 4.52 -10.01 -18.53
N ARG A 157 4.97 -8.93 -17.92
CA ARG A 157 4.33 -7.62 -18.02
C ARG A 157 5.38 -6.53 -18.16
N ASN A 158 5.12 -5.56 -19.04
CA ASN A 158 5.88 -4.34 -19.15
C ASN A 158 4.91 -3.17 -19.27
N ASP A 159 5.11 -2.15 -18.44
CA ASP A 159 4.30 -0.94 -18.39
C ASP A 159 5.21 0.27 -18.61
N ASN A 160 4.96 1.01 -19.69
CA ASN A 160 5.72 2.20 -20.08
C ASN A 160 4.80 3.39 -20.31
N THR A 161 5.25 4.57 -19.86
CA THR A 161 4.68 5.86 -20.23
C THR A 161 5.73 6.96 -20.09
N ASP A 162 5.77 7.92 -20.99
CA ASP A 162 6.68 9.08 -20.89
C ASP A 162 6.34 9.97 -19.67
N GLY A 163 5.14 9.79 -19.08
CA GLY A 163 4.64 10.67 -18.04
C GLY A 163 4.01 11.92 -18.62
N PHE A 164 3.33 12.67 -17.77
CA PHE A 164 2.60 13.89 -18.18
C PHE A 164 3.35 15.19 -17.86
N ARG A 165 4.49 15.10 -17.19
CA ARG A 165 5.31 16.27 -16.83
C ARG A 165 6.35 16.54 -17.91
N LYS A 166 6.62 17.82 -18.11
CA LYS A 166 7.71 18.27 -18.99
C LYS A 166 8.71 19.05 -18.16
N ASN A 167 9.95 18.67 -18.24
CA ASN A 167 11.04 19.47 -17.67
C ASN A 167 11.43 20.58 -18.66
N LEU A 168 11.12 21.81 -18.28
CA LEU A 168 11.33 22.99 -19.18
C LEU A 168 12.79 23.38 -19.27
N TYR A 169 13.60 23.11 -18.25
CA TYR A 169 15.03 23.42 -18.25
C TYR A 169 15.79 22.50 -19.21
N SER A 170 15.63 21.20 -19.07
CA SER A 170 16.29 20.24 -19.97
C SER A 170 15.58 20.06 -21.31
N GLY A 171 14.35 20.53 -21.46
CA GLY A 171 13.51 20.33 -22.65
C GLY A 171 12.97 18.88 -22.80
N LYS A 172 13.21 17.99 -21.83
CA LYS A 172 12.78 16.59 -21.86
C LYS A 172 11.34 16.44 -21.39
N SER A 173 10.64 15.43 -21.90
CA SER A 173 9.26 15.07 -21.54
C SER A 173 9.15 13.69 -20.88
N ASP A 174 10.28 13.08 -20.53
CA ASP A 174 10.37 11.73 -19.96
C ASP A 174 11.05 11.67 -18.58
N THR A 175 11.22 12.83 -17.92
CA THR A 175 11.85 12.93 -16.59
C THR A 175 10.93 12.44 -15.46
N SER A 176 9.67 12.12 -15.76
CA SER A 176 8.69 11.50 -14.87
C SER A 176 8.03 10.26 -15.51
N LYS A 177 8.75 9.59 -16.42
CA LYS A 177 8.28 8.37 -17.08
C LYS A 177 8.01 7.25 -16.09
N LYS A 178 7.25 6.25 -16.53
CA LYS A 178 7.17 4.93 -15.89
C LYS A 178 7.84 3.92 -16.79
N ASP A 179 8.69 3.08 -16.21
CA ASP A 179 9.39 1.99 -16.88
C ASP A 179 9.43 0.79 -15.93
N GLU A 180 8.39 -0.03 -16.02
CA GLU A 180 8.12 -1.05 -15.04
C GLU A 180 7.99 -2.42 -15.69
N SER A 181 8.60 -3.45 -15.11
CA SER A 181 8.48 -4.82 -15.59
C SER A 181 8.19 -5.81 -14.46
N THR A 182 7.38 -6.81 -14.78
CA THR A 182 7.04 -7.91 -13.85
C THR A 182 7.16 -9.23 -14.58
N TYR A 183 7.94 -10.13 -14.00
CA TYR A 183 8.12 -11.51 -14.43
C TYR A 183 7.75 -12.42 -13.27
N ARG A 184 6.84 -13.40 -13.49
CA ARG A 184 6.41 -14.32 -12.44
C ARG A 184 6.22 -15.71 -13.03
N LEU A 185 6.80 -16.70 -12.38
CA LEU A 185 6.60 -18.11 -12.64
C LEU A 185 6.01 -18.78 -11.41
N LYS A 186 4.88 -19.42 -11.56
CA LYS A 186 4.29 -20.32 -10.56
C LYS A 186 4.32 -21.76 -11.08
N ILE A 187 4.61 -22.68 -10.19
CA ILE A 187 4.54 -24.13 -10.45
C ILE A 187 3.72 -24.74 -9.31
N ASP A 188 2.75 -25.56 -9.66
CA ASP A 188 1.96 -26.36 -8.71
C ASP A 188 2.16 -27.83 -9.05
N TRP A 189 2.66 -28.60 -8.10
CA TRP A 189 3.01 -30.00 -8.26
C TRP A 189 2.35 -30.86 -7.19
N GLU A 190 1.39 -31.67 -7.61
CA GLU A 190 0.79 -32.73 -6.79
C GLU A 190 1.77 -33.93 -6.74
N ILE A 191 2.73 -33.91 -5.79
CA ILE A 191 3.81 -34.91 -5.68
C ILE A 191 3.24 -36.27 -5.33
N LEU A 192 2.27 -36.29 -4.40
CA LEU A 192 1.52 -37.47 -3.94
C LEU A 192 0.04 -37.10 -3.84
N GLU A 193 -0.84 -38.08 -3.72
CA GLU A 193 -2.30 -37.88 -3.59
C GLU A 193 -2.70 -36.88 -2.50
N LYS A 194 -1.92 -36.81 -1.40
CA LYS A 194 -2.20 -35.93 -0.25
C LYS A 194 -1.12 -34.84 -0.05
N THR A 195 -0.19 -34.67 -1.01
CA THR A 195 0.94 -33.74 -0.86
C THR A 195 1.11 -32.90 -2.10
N SER A 196 1.04 -31.58 -1.94
CA SER A 196 1.36 -30.66 -3.02
C SER A 196 2.50 -29.70 -2.64
N LEU A 197 3.25 -29.30 -3.66
CA LEU A 197 4.32 -28.32 -3.62
C LEU A 197 4.00 -27.19 -4.58
N LYS A 198 4.03 -25.95 -4.07
CA LYS A 198 3.88 -24.75 -4.90
C LYS A 198 5.18 -23.96 -4.86
N LEU A 199 5.66 -23.56 -6.03
CA LEU A 199 6.85 -22.72 -6.20
C LEU A 199 6.44 -21.38 -6.81
N LEU A 200 7.05 -20.32 -6.33
CA LEU A 200 6.94 -18.98 -6.89
C LEU A 200 8.34 -18.42 -7.13
N ILE A 201 8.59 -17.94 -8.34
CA ILE A 201 9.75 -17.12 -8.69
C ILE A 201 9.21 -15.86 -9.31
N SER A 202 9.59 -14.70 -8.77
CA SER A 202 9.16 -13.41 -9.31
C SER A 202 10.30 -12.40 -9.30
N GLN A 203 10.36 -11.61 -10.36
CA GLN A 203 11.20 -10.41 -10.45
C GLN A 203 10.31 -9.25 -10.85
N ILE A 204 10.43 -8.14 -10.12
CA ILE A 204 9.74 -6.89 -10.40
C ILE A 204 10.81 -5.80 -10.42
N ASP A 205 10.76 -4.97 -11.47
CA ASP A 205 11.73 -3.91 -11.70
C ASP A 205 10.96 -2.62 -12.03
N LEU A 206 11.16 -1.59 -11.22
CA LEU A 206 10.66 -0.23 -11.39
C LEU A 206 11.87 0.67 -11.62
N ASN A 207 11.93 1.36 -12.75
CA ASN A 207 13.03 2.23 -13.13
C ASN A 207 12.47 3.60 -13.54
N ASP A 208 11.89 4.29 -12.58
CA ASP A 208 11.13 5.51 -12.78
C ASP A 208 11.95 6.74 -12.38
N PRO A 209 12.18 7.73 -13.26
CA PRO A 209 12.66 9.04 -12.84
C PRO A 209 11.68 9.72 -11.89
N ALA A 210 12.22 10.50 -10.96
CA ALA A 210 11.47 11.12 -9.85
C ALA A 210 11.32 12.64 -9.96
N ASP A 211 11.33 13.20 -11.16
CA ASP A 211 11.13 14.63 -11.43
C ASP A 211 9.63 15.00 -11.32
N ILE A 212 9.14 15.17 -10.10
CA ILE A 212 7.72 15.25 -9.80
C ILE A 212 7.28 16.48 -9.01
N TRP A 213 8.22 17.21 -8.43
CA TRP A 213 7.97 18.42 -7.67
C TRP A 213 8.23 19.68 -8.48
N THR A 214 7.51 20.75 -8.19
CA THR A 214 7.59 22.03 -8.92
C THR A 214 7.53 23.21 -7.96
N ILE A 215 8.33 24.23 -8.23
CA ILE A 215 8.38 25.45 -7.43
C ILE A 215 7.09 26.26 -7.56
N ASP A 216 6.51 26.30 -8.77
CA ASP A 216 5.36 27.14 -9.12
C ASP A 216 4.01 26.42 -8.99
N GLY A 217 4.01 25.12 -8.62
CA GLY A 217 2.81 24.31 -8.53
C GLY A 217 2.20 23.92 -9.88
N SER A 218 2.92 24.10 -11.00
CA SER A 218 2.49 23.66 -12.33
C SER A 218 2.68 22.15 -12.54
N LEU A 219 2.36 21.65 -13.73
CA LEU A 219 2.72 20.30 -14.16
C LEU A 219 4.09 20.21 -14.83
N ASN A 220 4.78 21.36 -15.02
CA ASN A 220 6.11 21.41 -15.61
C ASN A 220 7.17 21.50 -14.52
N THR A 221 8.23 20.72 -14.64
CA THR A 221 9.36 20.74 -13.73
C THR A 221 10.49 21.64 -14.26
N LEU A 222 11.40 22.04 -13.39
CA LEU A 222 12.52 22.91 -13.70
C LEU A 222 13.87 22.31 -13.27
N SER A 223 13.86 21.12 -12.70
CA SER A 223 15.02 20.43 -12.13
C SER A 223 16.15 20.28 -13.16
N ASP A 224 17.35 20.61 -12.79
CA ASP A 224 18.56 20.33 -13.58
C ASP A 224 19.17 18.95 -13.23
N ARG A 225 18.80 18.37 -12.06
CA ARG A 225 19.27 17.07 -11.56
C ARG A 225 18.07 16.12 -11.24
N PRO A 226 17.22 15.75 -12.23
CA PRO A 226 16.11 14.84 -12.00
C PRO A 226 16.60 13.56 -11.31
N GLY A 227 15.92 13.19 -10.25
CA GLY A 227 16.28 12.00 -9.49
C GLY A 227 15.65 10.71 -10.05
N MET A 228 15.79 9.64 -9.27
CA MET A 228 15.26 8.31 -9.57
C MET A 228 14.38 7.80 -8.42
N ASP A 229 13.39 7.00 -8.77
CA ASP A 229 12.62 6.16 -7.86
C ASP A 229 12.63 4.75 -8.42
N SER A 230 13.70 4.01 -8.15
CA SER A 230 13.87 2.66 -8.65
C SER A 230 13.69 1.63 -7.55
N GLN A 231 13.19 0.46 -7.94
CA GLN A 231 13.07 -0.69 -7.05
C GLN A 231 13.18 -1.98 -7.88
N LYS A 232 14.15 -2.82 -7.52
CA LYS A 232 14.28 -4.16 -8.08
C LYS A 232 14.08 -5.20 -6.99
N THR A 233 13.08 -6.04 -7.15
CA THR A 233 12.71 -7.06 -6.15
C THR A 233 12.74 -8.44 -6.78
N ASN A 234 13.57 -9.33 -6.23
CA ASN A 234 13.61 -10.74 -6.57
C ASN A 234 12.98 -11.55 -5.44
N THR A 235 12.09 -12.46 -5.77
CA THR A 235 11.32 -13.24 -4.81
C THR A 235 11.35 -14.71 -5.14
N TYR A 236 11.55 -15.53 -4.10
CA TYR A 236 11.49 -16.99 -4.16
C TYR A 236 10.55 -17.46 -3.04
N GLY A 237 9.52 -18.21 -3.41
CA GLY A 237 8.54 -18.77 -2.49
C GLY A 237 8.38 -20.27 -2.68
N VAL A 238 8.25 -20.99 -1.58
CA VAL A 238 7.98 -22.44 -1.55
C VAL A 238 6.87 -22.68 -0.54
N LYS A 239 5.79 -23.35 -0.99
CA LYS A 239 4.71 -23.78 -0.11
C LYS A 239 4.56 -25.30 -0.23
N VAL A 240 4.47 -25.98 0.90
CA VAL A 240 4.22 -27.42 0.98
C VAL A 240 2.93 -27.63 1.75
N PHE A 241 2.03 -28.43 1.19
CA PHE A 241 0.77 -28.82 1.81
C PHE A 241 0.73 -30.34 1.94
N HIS A 242 0.34 -30.83 3.11
CA HIS A 242 0.13 -32.24 3.32
C HIS A 242 -1.14 -32.48 4.10
N GLN A 243 -2.10 -33.21 3.50
CA GLN A 243 -3.38 -33.52 4.07
C GLN A 243 -3.27 -34.77 4.95
N PHE A 244 -3.41 -34.62 6.27
CA PHE A 244 -3.66 -35.70 7.21
C PHE A 244 -5.17 -35.93 7.36
N ASP A 245 -5.54 -37.00 8.04
CA ASP A 245 -6.97 -37.34 8.19
C ASP A 245 -7.75 -36.34 9.05
N ALA A 246 -7.11 -35.63 9.96
CA ALA A 246 -7.76 -34.67 10.88
C ALA A 246 -7.39 -33.21 10.63
N PHE A 247 -6.31 -32.92 9.91
CA PHE A 247 -5.81 -31.58 9.68
C PHE A 247 -4.91 -31.55 8.43
N GLU A 248 -4.71 -30.38 7.89
CA GLU A 248 -3.69 -30.10 6.86
C GLU A 248 -2.47 -29.43 7.52
N PHE A 249 -1.29 -29.94 7.22
CA PHE A 249 -0.03 -29.26 7.50
C PHE A 249 0.36 -28.37 6.34
N GLN A 250 0.76 -27.15 6.65
CA GLN A 250 1.25 -26.17 5.69
C GLN A 250 2.62 -25.65 6.12
N SER A 251 3.57 -25.62 5.20
CA SER A 251 4.87 -24.93 5.34
C SER A 251 4.99 -23.87 4.28
N LEU A 252 5.20 -22.61 4.67
CA LEU A 252 5.34 -21.47 3.79
C LEU A 252 6.71 -20.85 4.03
N SER A 253 7.56 -20.85 3.00
CA SER A 253 8.92 -20.28 3.05
C SER A 253 9.05 -19.24 1.94
N SER A 254 9.64 -18.09 2.25
CA SER A 254 9.96 -17.11 1.23
C SER A 254 11.24 -16.33 1.54
N ILE A 255 11.91 -15.90 0.47
CA ILE A 255 13.03 -14.98 0.51
C ILE A 255 12.75 -13.89 -0.50
N THR A 256 12.91 -12.62 -0.10
CA THR A 256 12.95 -11.49 -1.00
C THR A 256 14.28 -10.75 -0.90
N ASP A 257 14.79 -10.28 -2.03
CA ASP A 257 15.95 -9.44 -2.14
C ASP A 257 15.56 -8.19 -2.93
N THR A 258 15.66 -7.03 -2.29
CA THR A 258 15.12 -5.77 -2.85
C THR A 258 16.19 -4.68 -2.79
N ASP A 259 16.55 -4.15 -3.96
CA ASP A 259 17.35 -2.95 -4.11
C ASP A 259 16.41 -1.77 -4.39
N ILE A 260 16.57 -0.68 -3.64
CA ILE A 260 15.79 0.55 -3.77
C ILE A 260 16.76 1.72 -3.87
N GLU A 261 16.57 2.56 -4.88
CA GLU A 261 17.24 3.85 -5.00
C GLU A 261 16.18 4.93 -5.11
N ILE A 262 16.29 5.95 -4.27
CA ILE A 262 15.46 7.13 -4.32
C ILE A 262 16.37 8.33 -4.27
N SER A 263 16.37 9.09 -5.35
CA SER A 263 17.10 10.33 -5.43
C SER A 263 16.19 11.43 -5.95
N TYR A 264 16.46 12.64 -5.59
CA TYR A 264 15.67 13.80 -6.02
C TYR A 264 16.49 15.09 -5.95
N ASP A 265 16.15 16.00 -6.85
CA ASP A 265 16.55 17.38 -6.77
C ASP A 265 15.81 18.03 -5.59
N ALA A 266 16.56 18.45 -4.57
CA ALA A 266 15.96 18.94 -3.33
C ALA A 266 15.55 20.41 -3.41
N ASP A 267 16.11 21.19 -4.33
CA ASP A 267 15.72 22.58 -4.61
C ASP A 267 14.64 22.70 -5.69
N TRP A 268 14.35 21.62 -6.44
CA TRP A 268 13.36 21.51 -7.53
C TRP A 268 13.55 22.50 -8.67
N GLY A 269 14.72 23.10 -8.78
CA GLY A 269 15.03 24.18 -9.67
C GLY A 269 16.21 23.91 -10.58
N ASN A 270 16.89 24.98 -10.88
CA ASN A 270 18.12 25.02 -11.65
C ASN A 270 18.82 26.37 -11.38
N PRO A 271 20.06 26.59 -11.84
CA PRO A 271 20.79 27.82 -11.58
C PRO A 271 20.06 29.11 -12.00
N GLU A 272 19.14 29.04 -12.98
CA GLU A 272 18.34 30.20 -13.42
C GLU A 272 17.16 30.47 -12.49
N SER A 273 16.59 29.42 -11.90
CA SER A 273 15.42 29.50 -10.98
C SER A 273 15.73 30.33 -9.74
N HIS A 274 16.96 30.25 -9.24
CA HIS A 274 17.39 30.86 -7.99
C HIS A 274 18.32 32.09 -8.22
N ALA A 275 18.63 32.43 -9.46
CA ALA A 275 19.51 33.55 -9.78
C ALA A 275 19.03 34.86 -9.14
N PRO A 276 19.95 35.70 -8.57
CA PRO A 276 21.40 35.60 -8.65
C PRO A 276 22.05 34.77 -7.54
N TYR A 277 21.26 34.09 -6.73
CA TYR A 277 21.73 33.17 -5.68
C TYR A 277 22.12 31.83 -6.28
N ILE A 278 23.09 31.15 -5.67
CA ILE A 278 23.35 29.73 -5.91
C ILE A 278 22.57 28.95 -4.87
N TYR A 279 21.69 28.08 -5.32
CA TYR A 279 20.94 27.17 -4.46
C TYR A 279 20.71 25.89 -5.26
N ASP A 280 21.47 24.85 -4.96
CA ASP A 280 21.53 23.58 -5.68
C ASP A 280 21.74 22.47 -4.65
N TYR A 281 20.78 21.59 -4.51
CA TYR A 281 20.82 20.49 -3.55
C TYR A 281 20.26 19.21 -4.15
N PHE A 282 20.98 18.11 -3.94
CA PHE A 282 20.59 16.79 -4.38
C PHE A 282 20.67 15.79 -3.24
N SER A 283 19.69 14.93 -3.12
CA SER A 283 19.65 13.86 -2.11
C SER A 283 19.43 12.51 -2.77
N GLU A 284 20.20 11.53 -2.35
CA GLU A 284 20.15 10.14 -2.79
C GLU A 284 20.07 9.21 -1.59
N THR A 285 19.18 8.23 -1.63
CA THR A 285 19.08 7.17 -0.63
C THR A 285 19.08 5.82 -1.34
N ILE A 286 20.05 4.97 -1.01
CA ILE A 286 20.19 3.61 -1.52
C ILE A 286 19.89 2.65 -0.37
N ARG A 287 19.02 1.66 -0.61
CA ARG A 287 18.65 0.63 0.36
C ARG A 287 18.73 -0.76 -0.25
N ASP A 288 19.44 -1.63 0.45
CA ASP A 288 19.47 -3.06 0.16
C ASP A 288 18.68 -3.77 1.27
N ARG A 289 17.53 -4.39 0.94
CA ARG A 289 16.68 -5.08 1.90
C ARG A 289 16.55 -6.55 1.55
N LYS A 290 16.79 -7.40 2.54
CA LYS A 290 16.54 -8.84 2.46
C LYS A 290 15.54 -9.26 3.50
N THR A 291 14.53 -10.03 3.09
CA THR A 291 13.57 -10.62 4.01
C THR A 291 13.60 -12.15 3.88
N LEU A 292 13.46 -12.82 5.02
CA LEU A 292 13.27 -14.26 5.11
C LEU A 292 12.02 -14.52 5.93
N SER A 293 11.10 -15.31 5.41
CA SER A 293 9.91 -15.75 6.13
C SER A 293 9.81 -17.26 6.12
N GLN A 294 9.50 -17.83 7.29
CA GLN A 294 9.16 -19.23 7.45
C GLN A 294 7.93 -19.35 8.35
N GLU A 295 6.91 -20.02 7.87
CA GLU A 295 5.71 -20.26 8.66
C GLU A 295 5.28 -21.72 8.56
N PHE A 296 4.89 -22.29 9.69
CA PHE A 296 4.27 -23.61 9.78
C PHE A 296 2.87 -23.44 10.35
N ARG A 297 1.88 -24.08 9.71
CA ARG A 297 0.49 -24.07 10.14
C ARG A 297 -0.05 -25.49 10.22
N LEU A 298 -0.93 -25.70 11.19
CA LEU A 298 -1.86 -26.81 11.22
C LEU A 298 -3.26 -26.24 11.08
N VAL A 299 -3.99 -26.69 10.09
CA VAL A 299 -5.34 -26.20 9.76
C VAL A 299 -6.32 -27.36 9.88
N SER A 300 -7.40 -27.20 10.64
CA SER A 300 -8.42 -28.25 10.77
C SER A 300 -9.03 -28.58 9.41
N ASP A 301 -9.28 -29.88 9.18
CA ASP A 301 -9.93 -30.32 7.96
C ASP A 301 -11.38 -29.81 7.89
N ILE A 302 -11.65 -29.00 6.88
CA ILE A 302 -12.96 -28.37 6.64
C ILE A 302 -13.95 -29.40 6.02
N ALA A 303 -13.45 -30.40 5.31
CA ALA A 303 -14.28 -31.41 4.65
C ALA A 303 -15.00 -32.34 5.66
N ASN A 304 -14.46 -32.48 6.87
CA ASN A 304 -15.00 -33.30 7.94
C ASN A 304 -15.89 -32.55 8.94
N LEU A 305 -16.40 -31.35 8.58
CA LEU A 305 -17.41 -30.66 9.38
C LEU A 305 -18.71 -31.48 9.37
N ASN A 306 -18.93 -32.20 10.45
CA ASN A 306 -20.19 -32.90 10.72
C ASN A 306 -20.90 -32.23 11.91
N PRO A 307 -22.17 -32.56 12.22
CA PRO A 307 -22.88 -31.98 13.36
C PRO A 307 -22.19 -32.19 14.73
N GLN A 308 -21.20 -33.09 14.79
CA GLN A 308 -20.41 -33.37 15.99
C GLN A 308 -19.13 -32.51 16.06
N ASN A 309 -18.60 -32.03 14.91
CA ASN A 309 -17.40 -31.20 14.84
C ASN A 309 -17.77 -29.74 14.66
N LYS A 310 -17.92 -29.00 15.76
CA LYS A 310 -18.36 -27.60 15.81
C LYS A 310 -17.21 -26.61 15.75
N THR A 311 -16.00 -27.02 15.37
CA THR A 311 -14.83 -26.16 15.42
C THR A 311 -14.06 -26.18 14.11
N LYS A 312 -13.67 -24.96 13.65
CA LYS A 312 -12.60 -24.76 12.67
C LYS A 312 -11.45 -24.09 13.40
N TRP A 313 -10.22 -24.54 13.18
CA TRP A 313 -9.08 -23.93 13.85
C TRP A 313 -7.84 -23.90 12.96
N VAL A 314 -6.97 -22.96 13.25
CA VAL A 314 -5.61 -22.88 12.74
C VAL A 314 -4.67 -22.56 13.90
N ILE A 315 -3.53 -23.24 13.95
CA ILE A 315 -2.44 -22.95 14.88
C ILE A 315 -1.17 -22.88 14.07
N GLY A 316 -0.31 -21.93 14.37
CA GLY A 316 0.95 -21.78 13.65
C GLY A 316 2.06 -21.15 14.46
N ILE A 317 3.26 -21.32 13.93
CA ILE A 317 4.47 -20.64 14.35
C ILE A 317 5.08 -19.98 13.14
N SER A 318 5.55 -18.74 13.28
CA SER A 318 6.23 -18.05 12.20
C SER A 318 7.51 -17.36 12.66
N TYR A 319 8.48 -17.32 11.77
CA TYR A 319 9.72 -16.58 11.89
C TYR A 319 9.82 -15.62 10.71
N PHE A 320 10.10 -14.36 11.00
CA PHE A 320 10.29 -13.32 10.00
C PHE A 320 11.54 -12.51 10.31
N ASN A 321 12.49 -12.46 9.39
CA ASN A 321 13.73 -11.71 9.52
C ASN A 321 13.83 -10.66 8.43
N VAL A 322 14.19 -9.44 8.81
CA VAL A 322 14.51 -8.34 7.90
C VAL A 322 15.94 -7.89 8.15
N LYS A 323 16.69 -7.68 7.07
CA LYS A 323 17.99 -7.01 7.10
C LYS A 323 17.96 -5.88 6.09
N GLU A 324 18.34 -4.69 6.51
CA GLU A 324 18.42 -3.53 5.63
C GLU A 324 19.74 -2.79 5.84
N ARG A 325 20.37 -2.43 4.74
CA ARG A 325 21.45 -1.45 4.68
C ARG A 325 20.91 -0.20 4.01
N ASN A 326 21.19 0.94 4.60
CA ASN A 326 20.82 2.23 4.08
C ASN A 326 22.06 3.10 3.92
N ILE A 327 22.18 3.79 2.77
CA ILE A 327 23.20 4.81 2.50
C ILE A 327 22.45 6.04 2.04
N LYS A 328 22.74 7.18 2.67
CA LYS A 328 22.22 8.48 2.25
C LYS A 328 23.37 9.39 1.88
N ASN A 329 23.33 9.95 0.68
CA ASN A 329 24.27 10.93 0.16
C ASN A 329 23.51 12.23 -0.09
N ASP A 330 24.00 13.33 0.48
CA ASP A 330 23.48 14.67 0.23
C ASP A 330 24.63 15.52 -0.32
N ASP A 331 24.35 16.31 -1.37
CA ASP A 331 25.28 17.16 -2.08
C ASP A 331 24.61 18.53 -2.32
N GLY A 332 25.28 19.62 -1.99
CA GLY A 332 24.67 20.92 -2.09
C GLY A 332 25.61 22.08 -2.24
N ALA A 333 25.09 23.18 -2.75
CA ALA A 333 25.78 24.46 -2.85
C ALA A 333 24.82 25.63 -2.51
N TYR A 334 25.32 26.56 -1.73
CA TYR A 334 24.63 27.82 -1.46
C TYR A 334 25.58 29.01 -1.66
N GLY A 335 25.10 30.05 -2.33
CA GLY A 335 25.86 31.29 -2.55
C GLY A 335 24.96 32.52 -2.60
N ASP A 336 25.27 33.48 -1.73
CA ASP A 336 24.68 34.82 -1.76
C ASP A 336 25.64 35.76 -2.52
N PRO A 337 25.19 36.51 -3.54
CA PRO A 337 26.03 37.45 -4.30
C PRO A 337 26.63 38.56 -3.44
N SER A 338 26.05 38.83 -2.28
CA SER A 338 26.56 39.84 -1.33
C SER A 338 27.62 39.28 -0.37
N ASP A 339 27.79 37.95 -0.31
CA ASP A 339 28.77 37.30 0.53
C ASP A 339 30.10 37.08 -0.24
N PRO A 340 31.18 37.79 0.13
CA PRO A 340 32.46 37.65 -0.53
C PRO A 340 33.19 36.32 -0.25
N PHE A 341 32.70 35.50 0.67
CA PHE A 341 33.28 34.22 1.07
C PHE A 341 32.59 33.01 0.44
N GLY A 342 31.39 33.21 -0.14
CA GLY A 342 30.65 32.17 -0.85
C GLY A 342 31.19 31.88 -2.27
N PRO A 343 30.66 30.89 -2.98
CA PRO A 343 29.64 29.92 -2.52
C PRO A 343 30.16 28.86 -1.55
N TYR A 344 29.27 28.35 -0.71
CA TYR A 344 29.55 27.25 0.20
C TYR A 344 29.09 25.93 -0.40
N PHE A 345 29.90 24.91 -0.30
CA PHE A 345 29.61 23.57 -0.78
C PHE A 345 29.50 22.63 0.41
N SER A 346 28.51 21.76 0.39
CA SER A 346 28.32 20.71 1.39
C SER A 346 28.23 19.36 0.72
N GLN A 347 28.93 18.38 1.28
CA GLN A 347 28.78 16.98 0.92
C GLN A 347 28.67 16.16 2.20
N SER A 348 27.69 15.33 2.30
CA SER A 348 27.53 14.41 3.42
C SER A 348 27.21 13.02 2.93
N SER A 349 27.72 12.03 3.64
CA SER A 349 27.36 10.63 3.42
C SER A 349 27.18 9.97 4.77
N SER A 350 26.03 9.34 4.93
CA SER A 350 25.73 8.56 6.13
C SER A 350 25.27 7.17 5.77
N SER A 351 25.45 6.22 6.68
CA SER A 351 24.97 4.87 6.46
C SER A 351 24.45 4.26 7.75
N SER A 352 23.48 3.36 7.61
CA SER A 352 22.99 2.56 8.72
C SER A 352 22.77 1.11 8.33
N LYS A 353 22.77 0.24 9.33
CA LYS A 353 22.40 -1.17 9.22
C LYS A 353 21.31 -1.45 10.22
N PHE A 354 20.28 -2.10 9.76
CA PHE A 354 19.15 -2.55 10.56
C PHE A 354 18.94 -4.03 10.34
N SER A 355 18.64 -4.76 11.42
CA SER A 355 18.11 -6.11 11.33
C SER A 355 17.03 -6.32 12.39
N SER A 356 16.05 -7.14 12.07
CA SER A 356 15.06 -7.57 13.04
C SER A 356 14.71 -9.03 12.88
N ASP A 357 14.43 -9.68 14.01
CA ASP A 357 14.00 -11.05 14.13
C ASP A 357 12.66 -11.10 14.87
N ASN A 358 11.62 -11.62 14.21
CA ASN A 358 10.29 -11.78 14.76
C ASN A 358 9.97 -13.27 14.87
N LEU A 359 9.82 -13.77 16.08
CA LEU A 359 9.29 -15.11 16.34
C LEU A 359 7.87 -14.99 16.89
N SER A 360 6.92 -15.70 16.30
CA SER A 360 5.55 -15.63 16.78
C SER A 360 4.85 -16.98 16.81
N ILE A 361 3.93 -17.09 17.77
CA ILE A 361 2.98 -18.21 17.90
C ILE A 361 1.59 -17.61 17.79
N PHE A 362 0.76 -18.20 16.96
CA PHE A 362 -0.60 -17.72 16.73
C PHE A 362 -1.61 -18.86 16.58
N GLY A 363 -2.86 -18.52 16.80
CA GLY A 363 -3.96 -19.44 16.57
C GLY A 363 -5.29 -18.72 16.45
N ASN A 364 -6.17 -19.32 15.69
CA ASN A 364 -7.57 -18.90 15.57
C ASN A 364 -8.47 -20.12 15.70
N ILE A 365 -9.60 -19.95 16.36
CA ILE A 365 -10.64 -20.97 16.48
C ILE A 365 -12.01 -20.34 16.21
N ASP A 366 -12.75 -20.94 15.31
CA ASP A 366 -14.17 -20.66 15.07
C ASP A 366 -14.98 -21.76 15.74
N TYR A 367 -15.83 -21.39 16.68
CA TYR A 367 -16.73 -22.29 17.38
C TYR A 367 -18.19 -21.99 16.99
N PHE A 368 -18.85 -22.97 16.42
CA PHE A 368 -20.26 -22.88 16.04
C PHE A 368 -21.14 -23.26 17.21
N LEU A 369 -21.68 -22.25 17.92
CA LEU A 369 -22.60 -22.42 19.04
C LEU A 369 -23.87 -23.14 18.59
N ASP A 370 -24.42 -22.68 17.45
CA ASP A 370 -25.50 -23.32 16.70
C ASP A 370 -25.28 -23.04 15.17
N GLU A 371 -26.22 -23.47 14.32
CA GLU A 371 -26.15 -23.27 12.86
C GLU A 371 -26.13 -21.78 12.45
N SER A 372 -26.54 -20.88 13.34
CA SER A 372 -26.68 -19.46 13.07
C SER A 372 -25.73 -18.56 13.87
N LEU A 373 -25.03 -19.10 14.87
CA LEU A 373 -24.20 -18.31 15.79
C LEU A 373 -22.78 -18.89 15.88
N LYS A 374 -21.82 -18.09 15.43
CA LYS A 374 -20.39 -18.43 15.42
C LYS A 374 -19.63 -17.48 16.35
N LEU A 375 -18.82 -18.03 17.23
CA LEU A 375 -17.82 -17.33 18.04
C LEU A 375 -16.45 -17.58 17.42
N SER A 376 -15.71 -16.53 17.11
CA SER A 376 -14.33 -16.63 16.64
C SER A 376 -13.37 -16.01 17.65
N LEU A 377 -12.30 -16.75 17.99
CA LEU A 377 -11.25 -16.31 18.90
C LEU A 377 -9.92 -16.44 18.18
N GLY A 378 -9.13 -15.38 18.20
CA GLY A 378 -7.78 -15.36 17.64
C GLY A 378 -6.79 -14.73 18.61
N ALA A 379 -5.59 -15.27 18.69
CA ALA A 379 -4.50 -14.72 19.47
C ALA A 379 -3.17 -14.91 18.74
N ARG A 380 -2.25 -13.95 18.93
CA ARG A 380 -0.86 -14.02 18.50
C ARG A 380 0.03 -13.38 19.54
N TRP A 381 1.05 -14.12 19.94
CA TRP A 381 2.18 -13.61 20.69
C TRP A 381 3.37 -13.47 19.75
N GLU A 382 4.11 -12.36 19.88
CA GLU A 382 5.26 -12.06 19.05
C GLU A 382 6.41 -11.55 19.90
N ASN A 383 7.58 -12.15 19.74
CA ASN A 383 8.86 -11.64 20.25
C ASN A 383 9.59 -10.95 19.10
N TYR A 384 9.88 -9.67 19.28
CA TYR A 384 10.59 -8.82 18.34
C TYR A 384 11.93 -8.41 18.92
N GLU A 385 13.01 -8.73 18.22
CA GLU A 385 14.34 -8.29 18.53
C GLU A 385 14.88 -7.50 17.35
N SER A 386 15.45 -6.33 17.60
CA SER A 386 16.04 -5.55 16.53
C SER A 386 17.42 -5.03 16.87
N GLN A 387 18.21 -4.74 15.85
CA GLN A 387 19.56 -4.22 15.96
C GLN A 387 19.72 -3.07 14.98
N TYR A 388 20.26 -1.97 15.45
CA TYR A 388 20.60 -0.81 14.66
C TYR A 388 22.04 -0.38 14.91
N ALA A 389 22.72 0.04 13.87
CA ALA A 389 24.02 0.71 13.96
C ALA A 389 24.19 1.67 12.78
N ASP A 390 24.82 2.83 13.01
CA ASP A 390 25.05 3.83 11.97
C ASP A 390 26.52 4.32 11.91
N SER A 391 26.78 5.15 10.91
CA SER A 391 28.10 5.76 10.67
C SER A 391 28.46 6.86 11.69
N PHE A 392 27.53 7.29 12.53
CA PHE A 392 27.78 8.26 13.60
C PHE A 392 28.21 7.60 14.91
N GLY A 393 28.23 6.24 14.93
CA GLY A 393 28.66 5.46 16.09
C GLY A 393 27.51 5.08 17.03
N GLU A 394 26.25 5.38 16.66
CA GLU A 394 25.10 4.95 17.42
C GLU A 394 24.83 3.46 17.20
N SER A 395 24.50 2.74 18.27
CA SER A 395 24.16 1.33 18.24
C SER A 395 23.11 1.01 19.31
N PHE A 396 22.05 0.29 18.94
CA PHE A 396 20.93 0.01 19.82
C PHE A 396 20.33 -1.35 19.52
N ASN A 397 19.93 -2.12 20.57
CA ASN A 397 19.41 -3.48 20.44
C ASN A 397 18.14 -3.66 21.31
N PRO A 398 16.99 -3.07 20.96
CA PRO A 398 15.77 -3.24 21.74
C PRO A 398 15.13 -4.60 21.47
N SER A 399 14.34 -5.04 22.45
CA SER A 399 13.46 -6.21 22.31
C SER A 399 12.09 -5.90 22.91
N ASP A 400 11.02 -6.30 22.22
CA ASP A 400 9.64 -6.07 22.61
C ASP A 400 8.83 -7.36 22.54
N TYR A 401 7.89 -7.50 23.47
CA TYR A 401 6.88 -8.57 23.45
C TYR A 401 5.52 -7.96 23.13
N MET A 402 4.88 -8.46 22.11
CA MET A 402 3.62 -7.94 21.65
C MET A 402 2.54 -9.02 21.68
N LEU A 403 1.33 -8.63 22.07
CA LEU A 403 0.16 -9.50 22.07
C LEU A 403 -0.97 -8.88 21.26
N GLY A 404 -1.36 -9.57 20.20
CA GLY A 404 -2.53 -9.28 19.38
C GLY A 404 -3.62 -10.30 19.55
N GLY A 405 -4.83 -9.96 19.18
CA GLY A 405 -5.93 -10.90 19.25
C GLY A 405 -7.22 -10.34 18.66
N LYS A 406 -8.19 -11.24 18.47
CA LYS A 406 -9.53 -10.89 18.00
C LYS A 406 -10.56 -11.78 18.67
N ILE A 407 -11.65 -11.18 19.09
CA ILE A 407 -12.88 -11.87 19.51
C ILE A 407 -13.99 -11.35 18.61
N SER A 408 -14.72 -12.25 17.99
CA SER A 408 -15.89 -11.85 17.19
C SER A 408 -17.05 -12.82 17.34
N LEU A 409 -18.26 -12.26 17.32
CA LEU A 409 -19.51 -12.98 17.32
C LEU A 409 -20.23 -12.68 16.01
N ASN A 410 -20.58 -13.71 15.26
CA ASN A 410 -21.32 -13.60 14.01
C ASN A 410 -22.65 -14.33 14.14
N LYS A 411 -23.75 -13.61 13.94
CA LYS A 411 -25.11 -14.15 13.95
C LYS A 411 -25.70 -14.11 12.56
N ILE A 412 -26.04 -15.25 12.02
CA ILE A 412 -26.82 -15.38 10.79
C ILE A 412 -28.28 -15.07 11.14
N LEU A 413 -28.83 -14.02 10.51
CA LEU A 413 -30.21 -13.57 10.70
C LEU A 413 -31.16 -14.25 9.74
N SER A 414 -30.67 -14.57 8.54
CA SER A 414 -31.40 -15.30 7.50
C SER A 414 -30.38 -15.96 6.55
N HIS A 415 -30.84 -16.74 5.57
CA HIS A 415 -29.97 -17.32 4.54
C HIS A 415 -29.16 -16.28 3.75
N SER A 416 -29.58 -15.03 3.79
CA SER A 416 -28.99 -13.93 3.02
C SER A 416 -28.45 -12.78 3.87
N SER A 417 -28.47 -12.89 5.20
CA SER A 417 -28.08 -11.77 6.08
C SER A 417 -27.38 -12.25 7.35
N ASN A 418 -26.32 -11.54 7.73
CA ASN A 418 -25.66 -11.72 9.02
C ASN A 418 -25.29 -10.38 9.66
N ILE A 419 -25.22 -10.37 10.98
CA ILE A 419 -24.66 -9.28 11.78
C ILE A 419 -23.48 -9.81 12.56
N PHE A 420 -22.43 -9.00 12.69
CA PHE A 420 -21.30 -9.34 13.52
C PHE A 420 -20.91 -8.20 14.47
N PHE A 421 -20.33 -8.60 15.59
CA PHE A 421 -19.61 -7.74 16.50
C PHE A 421 -18.19 -8.26 16.65
N SER A 422 -17.19 -7.37 16.65
CA SER A 422 -15.81 -7.78 16.89
C SER A 422 -15.04 -6.77 17.72
N VAL A 423 -14.10 -7.28 18.52
CA VAL A 423 -13.03 -6.52 19.18
C VAL A 423 -11.72 -7.13 18.75
N ALA A 424 -10.85 -6.30 18.17
CA ALA A 424 -9.54 -6.72 17.70
C ALA A 424 -8.45 -5.80 18.28
N ARG A 425 -7.39 -6.41 18.81
CA ARG A 425 -6.17 -5.72 19.22
C ARG A 425 -5.05 -6.03 18.23
N GLY A 426 -4.49 -4.99 17.63
CA GLY A 426 -3.27 -5.03 16.83
C GLY A 426 -2.16 -4.25 17.48
N PHE A 427 -0.97 -4.41 16.92
CA PHE A 427 0.23 -3.70 17.32
C PHE A 427 1.09 -3.41 16.09
N ASN A 428 1.91 -2.37 16.19
CA ASN A 428 3.02 -2.09 15.29
C ASN A 428 4.30 -2.08 16.10
N GLN A 429 5.37 -2.64 15.58
CA GLN A 429 6.66 -2.72 16.27
C GLN A 429 7.26 -1.34 16.47
N GLY A 430 8.18 -1.19 17.42
CA GLY A 430 9.07 -0.07 17.55
C GLY A 430 10.03 0.03 16.38
N GLY A 431 10.73 1.14 16.26
CA GLY A 431 11.66 1.32 15.16
C GLY A 431 12.68 2.42 15.43
N PHE A 432 13.47 2.75 14.43
CA PHE A 432 14.55 3.71 14.54
C PHE A 432 14.35 4.86 13.54
N ASN A 433 14.65 6.08 14.01
CA ASN A 433 14.85 7.22 13.14
C ASN A 433 16.25 7.18 12.55
N LEU A 434 16.37 7.36 11.25
CA LEU A 434 17.64 7.27 10.55
C LEU A 434 18.33 8.64 10.49
N ASN A 435 19.66 8.63 10.47
CA ASN A 435 20.50 9.80 10.16
C ASN A 435 20.36 10.98 11.13
N LEU A 436 20.19 10.72 12.42
CA LEU A 436 20.08 11.76 13.46
C LEU A 436 21.38 12.45 13.83
N GLY A 437 22.52 12.01 13.33
CA GLY A 437 23.85 12.49 13.72
C GLY A 437 24.17 13.95 13.40
N LEU A 438 23.23 14.70 12.79
CA LEU A 438 23.41 16.11 12.49
C LEU A 438 22.87 17.05 13.62
N ALA A 439 22.22 16.51 14.63
CA ALA A 439 21.71 17.33 15.74
C ALA A 439 22.61 17.14 16.97
N PRO A 440 23.46 18.13 17.34
CA PRO A 440 24.36 18.05 18.50
C PRO A 440 23.67 17.75 19.84
N ASP A 441 22.36 17.98 19.91
CA ASP A 441 21.50 17.79 21.09
C ASP A 441 20.51 16.62 20.96
N SER A 442 20.53 15.84 19.88
CA SER A 442 19.73 14.64 19.74
C SER A 442 20.30 13.54 20.66
N LYS A 443 19.94 13.60 21.91
CA LYS A 443 20.19 12.52 22.86
C LYS A 443 19.54 11.25 22.32
N ASN A 444 20.10 10.09 22.66
CA ASN A 444 19.62 8.73 22.36
C ASN A 444 18.08 8.50 22.47
N SER A 445 17.36 9.42 23.14
CA SER A 445 15.91 9.41 23.32
C SER A 445 15.09 9.63 22.05
N ASN A 446 15.68 10.10 20.95
CA ASN A 446 14.98 10.30 19.68
C ASN A 446 15.34 9.24 18.63
N LEU A 447 16.33 8.39 18.90
CA LEU A 447 16.77 7.37 17.95
C LEU A 447 15.73 6.25 17.83
N TYR A 448 15.23 5.76 18.96
CA TYR A 448 14.24 4.68 19.02
C TYR A 448 12.87 5.22 19.41
N TYR A 449 11.82 4.69 18.78
CA TYR A 449 10.44 4.91 19.16
C TYR A 449 9.75 3.57 19.47
N ASP A 450 8.87 3.60 20.47
CA ASP A 450 8.23 2.43 21.05
C ASP A 450 7.15 1.82 20.14
N PRO A 451 6.74 0.55 20.38
CA PRO A 451 5.60 -0.06 19.72
C PRO A 451 4.30 0.72 19.91
N GLU A 452 3.45 0.72 18.90
CA GLU A 452 2.09 1.26 18.94
C GLU A 452 1.06 0.15 19.08
N PHE A 453 -0.02 0.40 19.83
CA PHE A 453 -1.12 -0.52 20.01
C PHE A 453 -2.45 0.10 19.57
N LEU A 454 -3.30 -0.72 18.96
CA LEU A 454 -4.64 -0.34 18.51
C LEU A 454 -5.66 -1.34 19.01
N THR A 455 -6.72 -0.86 19.68
CA THR A 455 -7.91 -1.66 19.98
C THR A 455 -9.07 -1.16 19.13
N ASN A 456 -9.63 -2.03 18.31
CA ASN A 456 -10.67 -1.70 17.36
C ASN A 456 -11.96 -2.45 17.69
N TYR A 457 -13.07 -1.74 17.76
CA TYR A 457 -14.43 -2.25 17.99
C TYR A 457 -15.23 -2.07 16.70
N GLU A 458 -15.89 -3.12 16.24
CA GLU A 458 -16.72 -3.09 15.04
C GLU A 458 -18.09 -3.73 15.28
N ILE A 459 -19.09 -3.13 14.66
CA ILE A 459 -20.37 -3.76 14.39
C ILE A 459 -20.66 -3.68 12.90
N GLY A 460 -20.99 -4.81 12.28
CA GLY A 460 -21.20 -4.86 10.84
C GLY A 460 -22.41 -5.71 10.47
N LEU A 461 -23.00 -5.36 9.34
CA LEU A 461 -24.12 -6.04 8.70
C LEU A 461 -23.72 -6.38 7.26
N ASN A 462 -23.89 -7.64 6.88
CA ASN A 462 -23.87 -8.06 5.47
C ASN A 462 -25.25 -8.60 5.12
N SER A 463 -25.80 -8.19 3.99
CA SER A 463 -27.12 -8.60 3.57
C SER A 463 -27.25 -8.66 2.05
N GLN A 464 -27.89 -9.71 1.57
CA GLN A 464 -28.35 -9.86 0.19
C GLN A 464 -29.88 -9.72 0.18
N LEU A 465 -30.38 -8.74 -0.51
CA LEU A 465 -31.80 -8.37 -0.54
C LEU A 465 -32.36 -8.52 -1.95
N PHE A 466 -33.67 -8.64 -2.04
CA PHE A 466 -34.42 -8.69 -3.31
C PHE A 466 -33.92 -9.81 -4.25
N ASN A 467 -33.83 -11.06 -3.74
CA ASN A 467 -33.31 -12.21 -4.49
C ASN A 467 -31.90 -11.93 -5.08
N GLU A 468 -30.99 -11.46 -4.23
CA GLU A 468 -29.59 -11.14 -4.56
C GLU A 468 -29.40 -9.95 -5.51
N MET A 469 -30.46 -9.23 -5.87
CA MET A 469 -30.33 -8.02 -6.69
C MET A 469 -29.55 -6.91 -5.96
N MET A 470 -29.57 -6.89 -4.63
CA MET A 470 -28.89 -5.87 -3.83
C MET A 470 -28.01 -6.53 -2.76
N ASN A 471 -26.71 -6.26 -2.80
CA ASN A 471 -25.77 -6.66 -1.77
C ASN A 471 -25.31 -5.43 -0.97
N ILE A 472 -25.48 -5.47 0.35
CA ILE A 472 -25.08 -4.41 1.27
C ILE A 472 -24.06 -4.97 2.26
N ALA A 473 -22.96 -4.25 2.48
CA ALA A 473 -22.07 -4.43 3.60
C ALA A 473 -21.87 -3.09 4.30
N ALA A 474 -22.22 -3.00 5.57
CA ALA A 474 -22.12 -1.78 6.37
C ALA A 474 -21.37 -2.10 7.67
N VAL A 475 -20.39 -1.25 8.03
CA VAL A 475 -19.58 -1.39 9.25
C VAL A 475 -19.46 -0.04 9.94
N ILE A 476 -19.74 -0.01 11.22
CA ILE A 476 -19.41 1.09 12.12
C ILE A 476 -18.21 0.64 12.95
N PHE A 477 -17.21 1.50 13.08
CA PHE A 477 -16.00 1.18 13.83
C PHE A 477 -15.59 2.31 14.77
N TYR A 478 -14.91 1.92 15.84
CA TYR A 478 -14.21 2.80 16.79
C TYR A 478 -12.87 2.16 17.14
N SER A 479 -11.80 2.91 16.96
CA SER A 479 -10.42 2.49 17.24
C SER A 479 -9.80 3.41 18.28
N ASP A 480 -9.23 2.82 19.33
CA ASP A 480 -8.44 3.48 20.37
C ASP A 480 -6.96 3.15 20.15
N ARG A 481 -6.11 4.17 20.04
CA ARG A 481 -4.67 4.07 19.76
C ARG A 481 -3.89 4.50 20.99
N LYS A 482 -2.89 3.71 21.37
CA LYS A 482 -1.96 4.00 22.45
C LYS A 482 -0.54 4.01 21.92
N ASP A 483 0.27 4.93 22.44
CA ASP A 483 1.66 5.13 22.01
C ASP A 483 1.75 5.36 20.49
N GLN A 484 0.81 6.18 19.98
CA GLN A 484 0.64 6.42 18.54
C GLN A 484 1.94 6.93 17.92
N GLN A 485 2.45 6.23 16.92
CA GLN A 485 3.62 6.64 16.14
C GLN A 485 3.24 7.77 15.18
N VAL A 486 3.83 8.95 15.38
CA VAL A 486 3.56 10.17 14.58
C VAL A 486 4.85 10.69 14.00
N LEU A 487 4.87 10.87 12.66
CA LEU A 487 5.98 11.50 11.97
C LEU A 487 5.83 13.03 12.02
N ILE A 488 6.77 13.68 12.66
CA ILE A 488 6.88 15.15 12.70
C ILE A 488 8.08 15.60 11.90
N SER A 489 7.98 16.79 11.31
CA SER A 489 9.11 17.50 10.69
C SER A 489 9.48 18.72 11.54
N THR A 490 10.76 18.92 11.75
CA THR A 490 11.30 20.05 12.48
C THR A 490 12.49 20.59 11.72
N GLN A 491 12.51 21.93 11.53
CA GLN A 491 13.70 22.60 11.01
C GLN A 491 14.67 22.78 12.17
N VAL A 492 15.89 22.25 12.02
CA VAL A 492 16.91 22.26 13.07
C VAL A 492 17.54 23.64 13.19
N ASP A 493 17.89 24.25 12.05
CA ASP A 493 18.36 25.63 11.95
C ASP A 493 17.35 26.45 11.11
N PRO A 494 16.64 27.42 11.72
CA PRO A 494 15.68 28.24 10.98
C PRO A 494 16.29 29.09 9.86
N THR A 495 17.62 29.24 9.84
CA THR A 495 18.34 30.01 8.80
C THR A 495 18.84 29.14 7.66
N ASP A 496 18.84 27.80 7.82
CA ASP A 496 19.23 26.86 6.78
C ASP A 496 18.05 25.91 6.45
N PRO A 497 17.42 26.09 5.27
CA PRO A 497 16.25 25.30 4.86
C PRO A 497 16.55 23.82 4.67
N ASN A 498 17.83 23.44 4.55
CA ASN A 498 18.23 22.05 4.33
C ASN A 498 18.41 21.26 5.64
N THR A 499 18.25 21.90 6.80
CA THR A 499 18.35 21.29 8.12
C THR A 499 17.02 20.71 8.61
N PHE A 500 16.14 20.25 7.71
CA PHE A 500 14.92 19.54 8.10
C PHE A 500 15.23 18.15 8.65
N SER A 501 14.73 17.89 9.86
CA SER A 501 14.73 16.55 10.46
C SER A 501 13.31 16.00 10.52
N PHE A 502 13.14 14.75 10.09
CA PHE A 502 11.90 14.01 10.18
C PHE A 502 12.05 12.96 11.28
N LEU A 503 11.24 13.06 12.31
CA LEU A 503 11.30 12.18 13.46
C LEU A 503 9.96 11.48 13.67
N THR A 504 9.99 10.18 13.84
CA THR A 504 8.86 9.43 14.40
C THR A 504 8.97 9.47 15.91
N GLN A 505 7.89 9.87 16.57
CA GLN A 505 7.77 9.90 18.04
C GLN A 505 6.44 9.27 18.46
N ASN A 506 6.37 8.80 19.69
CA ASN A 506 5.13 8.28 20.24
C ASN A 506 4.31 9.42 20.86
N ALA A 507 3.14 9.71 20.27
CA ALA A 507 2.08 10.47 20.93
C ALA A 507 1.31 9.53 21.86
N ALA A 508 0.83 10.02 23.01
CA ALA A 508 0.26 9.13 24.01
C ALA A 508 -1.00 8.39 23.52
N GLU A 509 -1.93 9.08 22.86
CA GLU A 509 -3.24 8.53 22.49
C GLU A 509 -3.80 9.14 21.21
N GLY A 510 -4.65 8.37 20.50
CA GLY A 510 -5.43 8.85 19.37
C GLY A 510 -6.68 8.02 19.16
N THR A 511 -7.68 8.57 18.49
CA THR A 511 -8.92 7.86 18.16
C THR A 511 -9.28 8.00 16.68
N ASN A 512 -9.77 6.88 16.10
CA ASN A 512 -10.28 6.85 14.74
C ASN A 512 -11.64 6.17 14.75
N LYS A 513 -12.69 6.82 14.21
CA LYS A 513 -14.06 6.28 14.17
C LYS A 513 -14.76 6.62 12.88
N GLY A 514 -15.69 5.78 12.48
CA GLY A 514 -16.39 6.03 11.23
C GLY A 514 -17.41 4.98 10.81
N LEU A 515 -17.86 5.16 9.59
CA LEU A 515 -18.82 4.30 8.89
C LEU A 515 -18.23 3.91 7.53
N GLU A 516 -18.41 2.66 7.17
CA GLU A 516 -18.09 2.12 5.85
C GLU A 516 -19.32 1.43 5.29
N LEU A 517 -19.70 1.80 4.06
CA LEU A 517 -20.86 1.26 3.37
C LEU A 517 -20.46 0.84 1.95
N ASN A 518 -20.77 -0.40 1.61
CA ASN A 518 -20.67 -0.92 0.25
C ASN A 518 -22.04 -1.42 -0.19
N VAL A 519 -22.51 -0.95 -1.33
CA VAL A 519 -23.76 -1.38 -1.96
C VAL A 519 -23.45 -1.77 -3.39
N ASN A 520 -23.84 -2.97 -3.80
CA ASN A 520 -23.90 -3.39 -5.19
C ASN A 520 -25.36 -3.68 -5.50
N LEU A 521 -25.88 -3.08 -6.56
CA LEU A 521 -27.28 -3.16 -6.94
C LEU A 521 -27.38 -3.53 -8.43
N LYS A 522 -28.03 -4.63 -8.72
CA LYS A 522 -28.42 -5.03 -10.06
C LYS A 522 -29.76 -4.37 -10.39
N LEU A 523 -29.72 -3.21 -11.04
CA LEU A 523 -30.90 -2.40 -11.37
C LEU A 523 -31.79 -3.09 -12.42
N THR A 524 -31.14 -3.74 -13.40
CA THR A 524 -31.77 -4.58 -14.40
C THR A 524 -30.82 -5.75 -14.74
N GLU A 525 -31.18 -6.66 -15.62
CA GLU A 525 -30.28 -7.71 -16.10
C GLU A 525 -29.04 -7.16 -16.80
N SER A 526 -29.11 -5.95 -17.35
CA SER A 526 -28.03 -5.30 -18.10
C SER A 526 -27.39 -4.11 -17.39
N LEU A 527 -27.91 -3.69 -16.22
CA LEU A 527 -27.46 -2.46 -15.55
C LEU A 527 -27.09 -2.74 -14.10
N ASP A 528 -25.81 -2.72 -13.81
CA ASP A 528 -25.25 -2.83 -12.47
C ASP A 528 -24.87 -1.43 -11.93
N PHE A 529 -25.17 -1.17 -10.66
CA PHE A 529 -24.75 0.02 -9.93
C PHE A 529 -23.96 -0.39 -8.69
N PHE A 530 -22.88 0.34 -8.38
CA PHE A 530 -22.22 0.21 -7.09
C PHE A 530 -22.08 1.57 -6.39
N SER A 531 -22.13 1.55 -5.07
CA SER A 531 -21.83 2.69 -4.21
C SER A 531 -20.94 2.23 -3.07
N ARG A 532 -19.86 2.94 -2.84
CA ARG A 532 -18.94 2.73 -1.72
C ARG A 532 -18.73 4.06 -1.02
N LEU A 533 -18.92 4.10 0.28
CA LEU A 533 -18.83 5.31 1.09
C LEU A 533 -17.99 5.03 2.34
N GLY A 534 -17.05 5.89 2.63
CA GLY A 534 -16.28 5.95 3.88
C GLY A 534 -16.48 7.30 4.55
N LEU A 535 -16.91 7.26 5.81
CA LEU A 535 -16.93 8.42 6.71
C LEU A 535 -15.88 8.15 7.78
N LEU A 536 -15.02 9.14 8.06
CA LEU A 536 -13.90 9.00 8.99
C LEU A 536 -13.76 10.25 9.85
N LYS A 537 -13.59 10.05 11.15
CA LYS A 537 -13.13 11.07 12.07
C LYS A 537 -11.92 10.53 12.83
N THR A 538 -10.78 11.21 12.73
CA THR A 538 -9.56 10.90 13.44
C THR A 538 -9.23 12.06 14.37
N GLU A 539 -8.67 11.79 15.55
CA GLU A 539 -8.27 12.79 16.52
C GLU A 539 -6.97 12.35 17.21
N ILE A 540 -6.05 13.28 17.42
CA ILE A 540 -4.92 13.13 18.34
C ILE A 540 -5.44 13.60 19.70
N ASN A 541 -5.48 12.72 20.70
CA ASN A 541 -6.17 13.03 21.94
C ASN A 541 -5.25 13.55 23.05
N ASN A 542 -4.03 13.04 23.13
CA ASN A 542 -3.10 13.38 24.20
C ASN A 542 -1.67 13.37 23.64
N TRP A 543 -1.07 14.54 23.54
CA TRP A 543 0.33 14.69 23.12
C TRP A 543 1.03 15.79 23.93
N LYS A 544 1.63 15.42 25.04
CA LYS A 544 2.21 16.37 26.02
C LYS A 544 3.26 17.31 25.43
N SER A 545 4.06 16.86 24.45
CA SER A 545 5.07 17.70 23.79
C SER A 545 4.48 18.61 22.70
N ARG A 546 3.27 18.33 22.22
CA ARG A 546 2.58 19.08 21.16
C ARG A 546 1.08 19.22 21.47
N PRO A 547 0.75 19.93 22.58
CA PRO A 547 -0.65 20.14 22.98
C PRO A 547 -1.44 20.97 21.95
N ASP A 548 -0.75 21.72 21.08
CA ASP A 548 -1.32 22.44 19.95
C ASP A 548 -1.99 21.53 18.90
N LEU A 549 -1.64 20.25 18.86
CA LEU A 549 -2.18 19.25 17.93
C LEU A 549 -3.32 18.41 18.52
N GLU A 550 -3.66 18.60 19.79
CA GLU A 550 -4.78 17.90 20.42
C GLU A 550 -6.12 18.28 19.76
N GLY A 551 -6.96 17.27 19.51
CA GLY A 551 -8.25 17.41 18.81
C GLY A 551 -8.13 17.51 17.29
N ARG A 552 -6.91 17.59 16.75
CA ARG A 552 -6.66 17.68 15.30
C ARG A 552 -6.85 16.34 14.62
N ALA A 553 -7.37 16.38 13.38
CA ALA A 553 -7.40 15.21 12.52
C ALA A 553 -6.00 14.84 12.05
N GLN A 554 -5.73 13.54 11.93
CA GLN A 554 -4.48 13.00 11.40
C GLN A 554 -4.28 13.38 9.94
N ALA A 555 -3.03 13.44 9.48
CA ALA A 555 -2.71 13.71 8.09
C ALA A 555 -3.14 12.55 7.18
N HIS A 556 -3.45 12.88 5.92
CA HIS A 556 -3.92 11.93 4.90
C HIS A 556 -5.17 11.12 5.30
N ALA A 557 -6.00 11.68 6.19
CA ALA A 557 -7.25 11.08 6.70
C ALA A 557 -8.48 11.89 6.23
N PRO A 558 -8.91 11.79 4.96
CA PRO A 558 -10.08 12.50 4.47
C PRO A 558 -11.34 12.10 5.25
N LYS A 559 -12.14 13.08 5.66
CA LYS A 559 -13.38 12.84 6.42
C LYS A 559 -14.42 12.05 5.62
N ARG A 560 -14.38 12.15 4.30
CA ARG A 560 -15.30 11.46 3.37
C ARG A 560 -14.52 10.97 2.18
N SER A 561 -14.74 9.71 1.83
CA SER A 561 -14.28 9.09 0.59
C SER A 561 -15.43 8.32 -0.04
N TYR A 562 -15.57 8.36 -1.35
CA TYR A 562 -16.66 7.68 -2.05
C TYR A 562 -16.21 7.21 -3.44
N ALA A 563 -16.83 6.11 -3.88
CA ALA A 563 -16.81 5.63 -5.25
C ALA A 563 -18.22 5.21 -5.64
N LEU A 564 -18.73 5.77 -6.73
CA LEU A 564 -20.02 5.45 -7.32
C LEU A 564 -19.77 4.99 -8.74
N GLY A 565 -20.43 3.94 -9.18
CA GLY A 565 -20.26 3.50 -10.56
C GLY A 565 -21.47 2.81 -11.13
N VAL A 566 -21.58 2.89 -12.44
CA VAL A 566 -22.58 2.23 -13.26
C VAL A 566 -21.88 1.41 -14.33
N SER A 567 -22.28 0.16 -14.47
CA SER A 567 -21.85 -0.70 -15.58
C SER A 567 -23.07 -1.15 -16.37
N TRP A 568 -23.12 -0.79 -17.64
CA TRP A 568 -24.23 -1.08 -18.53
C TRP A 568 -23.79 -2.04 -19.64
N SER A 569 -24.34 -3.25 -19.65
CA SER A 569 -24.23 -4.20 -20.75
C SER A 569 -25.22 -3.80 -21.85
N ILE A 570 -24.73 -3.01 -22.83
CA ILE A 570 -25.54 -2.48 -23.94
C ILE A 570 -26.05 -3.64 -24.82
N THR A 571 -25.17 -4.61 -25.03
CA THR A 571 -25.43 -5.89 -25.69
C THR A 571 -24.59 -6.97 -25.03
N ASP A 572 -24.75 -8.23 -25.40
CA ASP A 572 -23.89 -9.34 -24.92
C ASP A 572 -22.40 -9.12 -25.24
N LYS A 573 -22.09 -8.27 -26.22
CA LYS A 573 -20.73 -7.98 -26.68
C LYS A 573 -20.21 -6.60 -26.26
N ALA A 574 -21.07 -5.69 -25.85
CA ALA A 574 -20.71 -4.29 -25.59
C ALA A 574 -21.10 -3.88 -24.20
N SER A 575 -20.21 -3.28 -23.44
CA SER A 575 -20.45 -2.70 -22.14
C SER A 575 -19.86 -1.30 -22.00
N LEU A 576 -20.52 -0.46 -21.21
CA LEU A 576 -20.09 0.87 -20.85
C LEU A 576 -20.02 0.97 -19.32
N SER A 577 -18.90 1.41 -18.79
CA SER A 577 -18.73 1.68 -17.37
C SER A 577 -18.39 3.14 -17.14
N LEU A 578 -19.04 3.74 -16.16
CA LEU A 578 -18.77 5.10 -15.68
C LEU A 578 -18.61 5.03 -14.18
N ASP A 579 -17.54 5.58 -13.64
CA ASP A 579 -17.34 5.72 -12.21
C ASP A 579 -16.96 7.15 -11.82
N LEU A 580 -17.40 7.53 -10.63
CA LEU A 580 -17.12 8.80 -9.96
C LEU A 580 -16.48 8.49 -8.61
N VAL A 581 -15.23 8.90 -8.43
CA VAL A 581 -14.49 8.73 -7.19
C VAL A 581 -14.13 10.07 -6.58
N GLY A 582 -14.17 10.19 -5.26
CA GLY A 582 -13.86 11.47 -4.63
C GLY A 582 -13.46 11.37 -3.18
N LYS A 583 -12.79 12.46 -2.73
CA LYS A 583 -12.33 12.65 -1.35
C LYS A 583 -12.60 14.07 -0.89
N SER A 584 -12.92 14.23 0.40
CA SER A 584 -12.92 15.56 1.04
C SER A 584 -11.47 16.03 1.25
N SER A 585 -11.29 17.30 1.64
CA SER A 585 -9.99 17.85 2.07
C SER A 585 -9.41 17.02 3.22
N PHE A 586 -8.08 16.96 3.29
CA PHE A 586 -7.30 16.33 4.34
C PHE A 586 -6.01 17.12 4.59
N TYR A 587 -5.48 17.04 5.80
CA TYR A 587 -4.19 17.62 6.15
C TYR A 587 -3.05 16.89 5.43
N TYR A 588 -2.06 17.63 4.92
CA TYR A 588 -0.87 17.05 4.29
C TYR A 588 0.14 16.51 5.29
N SER A 589 0.19 17.10 6.48
CA SER A 589 1.15 16.76 7.53
C SER A 589 0.51 16.90 8.91
N ASP A 590 1.09 16.25 9.90
CA ASP A 590 0.77 16.48 11.32
C ASP A 590 1.50 17.70 11.88
N SER A 591 2.43 18.31 11.13
CA SER A 591 3.27 19.43 11.56
C SER A 591 2.71 20.81 11.21
N HIS A 592 1.73 20.91 10.28
CA HIS A 592 1.14 22.19 9.83
C HIS A 592 -0.32 22.02 9.40
N ASP A 593 -1.06 23.13 9.28
CA ASP A 593 -2.50 23.14 9.03
C ASP A 593 -2.92 23.19 7.55
N ASN A 594 -1.97 23.12 6.63
CA ASN A 594 -2.27 23.13 5.21
C ASN A 594 -3.01 21.84 4.81
N GLN A 595 -4.06 22.01 3.99
CA GLN A 595 -4.93 20.92 3.54
C GLN A 595 -5.05 20.87 2.02
N SER A 596 -5.27 19.66 1.50
CA SER A 596 -5.72 19.48 0.13
C SER A 596 -7.09 20.11 -0.11
N LYS A 597 -7.40 20.44 -1.36
CA LYS A 597 -8.78 20.72 -1.77
C LYS A 597 -9.55 19.41 -1.94
N SER A 598 -10.87 19.43 -1.69
CA SER A 598 -11.72 18.29 -2.04
C SER A 598 -11.80 18.13 -3.55
N TYR A 599 -11.87 16.89 -4.02
CA TYR A 599 -11.97 16.60 -5.45
C TYR A 599 -12.88 15.39 -5.74
N ALA A 600 -13.34 15.35 -6.98
CA ALA A 600 -14.02 14.22 -7.59
C ALA A 600 -13.46 14.00 -8.99
N LEU A 601 -13.22 12.75 -9.34
CA LEU A 601 -12.72 12.32 -10.64
C LEU A 601 -13.74 11.39 -11.27
N ALA A 602 -14.00 11.56 -12.55
CA ALA A 602 -14.87 10.67 -13.31
C ALA A 602 -14.03 9.90 -14.34
N ASN A 603 -14.30 8.59 -14.45
CA ASN A 603 -13.64 7.70 -15.39
C ASN A 603 -14.71 7.01 -16.25
N LEU A 604 -14.35 6.69 -17.49
CA LEU A 604 -15.22 6.07 -18.47
C LEU A 604 -14.48 4.95 -19.17
N SER A 605 -15.13 3.80 -19.36
CA SER A 605 -14.60 2.74 -20.24
C SER A 605 -15.72 2.13 -21.07
N TYR A 606 -15.46 1.92 -22.36
CA TYR A 606 -16.31 1.17 -23.28
C TYR A 606 -15.56 -0.07 -23.72
N ASN A 607 -16.17 -1.24 -23.54
CA ASN A 607 -15.59 -2.53 -23.90
C ASN A 607 -16.43 -3.19 -24.99
N TYR A 608 -15.78 -3.76 -25.99
CA TYR A 608 -16.41 -4.53 -27.05
C TYR A 608 -15.71 -5.87 -27.22
N SER A 609 -16.45 -6.97 -27.08
CA SER A 609 -15.93 -8.34 -27.16
C SER A 609 -16.39 -9.03 -28.45
N ILE A 610 -15.46 -9.68 -29.16
CA ILE A 610 -15.69 -10.47 -30.35
C ILE A 610 -14.82 -11.72 -30.34
N GLY A 611 -15.45 -12.91 -30.22
CA GLY A 611 -14.72 -14.13 -29.92
C GLY A 611 -13.93 -13.98 -28.63
N ASP A 612 -12.66 -14.33 -28.65
CA ASP A 612 -11.76 -14.27 -27.50
C ASP A 612 -11.09 -12.90 -27.34
N TRP A 613 -11.40 -11.93 -28.21
CA TRP A 613 -10.89 -10.58 -28.15
C TRP A 613 -11.81 -9.65 -27.39
N THR A 614 -11.23 -8.78 -26.56
CA THR A 614 -11.90 -7.61 -25.95
C THR A 614 -11.11 -6.35 -26.28
N TYR A 615 -11.78 -5.39 -26.88
CA TYR A 615 -11.25 -4.06 -27.18
C TYR A 615 -11.86 -3.06 -26.23
N SER A 616 -11.05 -2.27 -25.55
CA SER A 616 -11.47 -1.26 -24.58
C SER A 616 -11.01 0.12 -25.03
N VAL A 617 -11.91 1.10 -25.04
CA VAL A 617 -11.59 2.53 -25.16
C VAL A 617 -11.91 3.14 -23.80
N TRP A 618 -10.96 3.85 -23.21
CA TRP A 618 -11.10 4.37 -21.87
C TRP A 618 -10.55 5.76 -21.68
N ALA A 619 -11.11 6.47 -20.71
CA ALA A 619 -10.63 7.78 -20.28
C ALA A 619 -10.70 7.88 -18.75
N ARG A 620 -9.62 8.26 -18.11
CA ARG A 620 -9.53 8.59 -16.69
C ARG A 620 -9.51 10.10 -16.51
N ASN A 621 -10.05 10.57 -15.38
CA ASN A 621 -10.17 11.99 -15.10
C ASN A 621 -10.72 12.76 -16.34
N ILE A 622 -11.89 12.31 -16.84
CA ILE A 622 -12.45 12.78 -18.13
C ILE A 622 -12.64 14.30 -18.19
N PHE A 623 -12.84 14.96 -17.05
CA PHE A 623 -13.02 16.41 -16.94
C PHE A 623 -11.70 17.16 -16.76
N ASP A 624 -10.57 16.45 -16.81
CA ASP A 624 -9.24 17.01 -16.62
C ASP A 624 -9.10 17.84 -15.33
N LYS A 625 -9.65 17.28 -14.24
CA LYS A 625 -9.67 17.95 -12.95
C LYS A 625 -8.27 18.04 -12.38
N TYR A 626 -7.85 19.25 -12.05
CA TYR A 626 -6.61 19.53 -11.32
C TYR A 626 -6.83 19.27 -9.82
N TYR A 627 -6.04 18.38 -9.21
CA TYR A 627 -6.18 17.98 -7.82
C TYR A 627 -4.83 17.62 -7.21
N SER A 628 -4.71 17.76 -5.88
CA SER A 628 -3.46 17.54 -5.17
C SER A 628 -3.52 16.26 -4.35
N VAL A 629 -2.43 15.49 -4.37
CA VAL A 629 -2.29 14.21 -3.66
C VAL A 629 -1.30 14.27 -2.49
N ARG A 630 -0.37 15.24 -2.52
CA ARG A 630 0.64 15.47 -1.47
C ARG A 630 0.95 16.97 -1.37
N GLY A 631 1.39 17.42 -0.21
CA GLY A 631 1.86 18.79 -0.01
C GLY A 631 2.96 18.85 1.04
N PHE A 632 3.93 19.75 0.82
CA PHE A 632 4.95 20.17 1.77
C PHE A 632 4.82 21.65 2.07
N TYR A 633 5.11 22.06 3.30
CA TYR A 633 5.08 23.43 3.72
C TYR A 633 6.39 23.79 4.38
N PHE A 634 7.25 24.48 3.68
CA PHE A 634 8.58 24.91 4.11
C PHE A 634 9.12 25.96 3.12
N GLY A 635 10.27 26.57 3.43
CA GLY A 635 10.95 27.49 2.55
C GLY A 635 11.90 26.76 1.61
N ASN A 636 11.73 26.91 0.28
CA ASN A 636 12.61 26.30 -0.74
C ASN A 636 13.02 27.31 -1.84
N GLU A 637 12.91 28.60 -1.58
CA GLU A 637 13.22 29.64 -2.57
C GLU A 637 14.12 30.72 -1.94
N ALA A 638 15.36 30.82 -2.46
CA ALA A 638 16.31 31.87 -2.07
C ALA A 638 15.76 33.27 -2.43
N PRO A 639 16.14 34.35 -1.71
CA PRO A 639 17.04 34.34 -0.55
C PRO A 639 16.32 34.18 0.81
N ASP A 640 15.03 34.42 0.83
CA ASP A 640 14.28 34.58 2.10
C ASP A 640 13.83 33.25 2.68
N PHE A 641 13.79 32.19 1.89
CA PHE A 641 13.30 30.85 2.25
C PHE A 641 11.98 30.91 3.05
N LYS A 642 11.04 31.73 2.57
CA LYS A 642 9.73 31.86 3.20
C LYS A 642 8.93 30.61 3.06
N ASP A 643 8.31 30.18 4.16
CA ASP A 643 7.39 29.05 4.16
C ASP A 643 6.29 29.22 3.10
N LYS A 644 6.18 28.25 2.23
CA LYS A 644 5.21 28.18 1.14
C LYS A 644 4.67 26.76 1.02
N LEU A 645 3.43 26.62 0.61
CA LEU A 645 2.84 25.32 0.32
C LEU A 645 3.20 24.91 -1.10
N TYR A 646 3.90 23.79 -1.22
CA TYR A 646 4.18 23.12 -2.49
C TYR A 646 3.31 21.88 -2.59
N GLU A 647 2.56 21.77 -3.69
CA GLU A 647 1.60 20.69 -3.90
C GLU A 647 2.01 19.80 -5.06
N ARG A 648 2.01 18.50 -4.84
CA ARG A 648 2.09 17.52 -5.92
C ARG A 648 0.69 17.24 -6.44
N HIS A 649 0.50 17.42 -7.74
CA HIS A 649 -0.76 17.16 -8.41
C HIS A 649 -0.82 15.72 -8.92
N GLY A 650 -2.04 15.15 -8.87
CA GLY A 650 -2.34 13.86 -9.44
C GLY A 650 -2.46 13.89 -10.97
N ASP A 651 -2.73 12.74 -11.57
CA ASP A 651 -2.71 12.55 -13.02
C ASP A 651 -3.79 13.38 -13.72
N PRO A 652 -3.47 14.09 -14.80
CA PRO A 652 -4.43 14.75 -15.66
C PRO A 652 -5.28 13.72 -16.42
N ARG A 653 -6.15 14.21 -17.34
CA ARG A 653 -6.92 13.31 -18.18
C ARG A 653 -6.03 12.37 -19.00
N HIS A 654 -6.27 11.08 -18.85
CA HIS A 654 -5.54 10.01 -19.54
C HIS A 654 -6.52 9.19 -20.38
N ILE A 655 -6.26 9.09 -21.69
CA ILE A 655 -7.11 8.39 -22.65
C ILE A 655 -6.28 7.30 -23.31
N GLY A 656 -6.88 6.13 -23.53
CA GLY A 656 -6.19 5.04 -24.21
C GLY A 656 -7.13 3.98 -24.78
N ILE A 657 -6.48 3.02 -25.43
CA ILE A 657 -7.11 1.85 -26.02
C ILE A 657 -6.35 0.62 -25.53
N THR A 658 -7.09 -0.42 -25.17
CA THR A 658 -6.55 -1.72 -24.80
C THR A 658 -7.13 -2.80 -25.70
N ALA A 659 -6.29 -3.68 -26.24
CA ALA A 659 -6.68 -4.90 -26.90
C ALA A 659 -6.25 -6.09 -26.03
N ARG A 660 -7.17 -6.98 -25.70
CA ARG A 660 -6.97 -8.16 -24.88
C ARG A 660 -7.45 -9.40 -25.60
N TYR A 661 -6.66 -10.46 -25.54
CA TYR A 661 -6.98 -11.79 -26.06
C TYR A 661 -6.92 -12.79 -24.90
N ASP A 662 -8.05 -13.43 -24.62
CA ASP A 662 -8.13 -14.55 -23.65
C ASP A 662 -8.15 -15.86 -24.47
N PHE A 663 -7.29 -16.86 -24.20
CA PHE A 663 -7.17 -18.11 -24.96
C PHE A 663 -7.01 -19.33 -24.06
#